data_b9ca5faeff87d5c87d97e61d21736077
#
_entry.id   b9ca5faeff87d5c87d97e61d21736077
#
_cell.length_a   1.000
_cell.length_b   1.000
_cell.length_c   1.000
_cell.angle_alpha   90.00
_cell.angle_beta   90.00
_cell.angle_gamma   90.00
#
_symmetry.space_group_name_H-M   'P 1'
#
loop_
_entity.id
_entity.type
_entity.pdbx_description
1 polymer ?
#
loop_
_entity_poly.entity_id
_entity_poly.type
_entity_poly.pdbx_seq_one_letter_code
_entity_poly.pdbx_strand_id
1 'polypeptide(L)'
;MKKTVIAYLHTHWDREWYREYEVFRIRLLRVFDNVLDLLEAQQIPCFYFDGQTSALQDYLEIRPEKFNLVKKLIQEKRLFIGPFFTLVDEFLTDKNSFEHNLKMGLDYSRSLGCTDFIGYLADTFGHSKQIAKVFKEFGIDKCMVWRGCSGGIPSEFKFCGIDTVNLIRGYFMDFFSAQFDIDKKAQYLKDNLDKIAEKSSDVLLLPIGADHLGVEKDIVQQIKDVNTYLDDYEIKLGSPFEYFELVKDNFSKFEWNDELRDNSKTFILSGSYSSRLDVKRLNTECCYKLPLVDKLQKQFKFGYDNLIAYAYKLLLQNQAHDGICGCSLDDVHAENIMRYKKILQICQTIIDEFRFKNELKAINLGDKPFTGYLEFESCKELDYCQKISSRKGFDNNILQDTQKIPVTEDYRDIYTYLAEVKNLKPLELVSISKMTAETDLEVTDNSISNSKISLKVIGNNILINNDIQLEFVDYIDNGDSYNDGPVADDEGITADIISTKKQMDGSLRSSLKIETSFFDVIVSLDKRSELLKFNIEWNNDEINHLVQAKFILNDKITKTYSEDFNELIERAFDPDYDIRQNLPKTRGIEAKSNTAPMQRFVWANDLGIFTKGITQYEVFKDMLSIPLLRATGVISNPKNSSRSTPAGPPLETPALQQLGKNKAEFAVYCGDVNGYERNLEQVYPQVVA
;
A
#
# COMPACT_ATOMS: atom_id res chain seq x y z
N MET A 1 24.85 -25.80 -30.57
CA MET A 1 23.45 -26.22 -30.30
C MET A 1 22.64 -24.95 -30.06
N LYS A 2 21.42 -24.86 -30.58
CA LYS A 2 20.52 -23.77 -30.29
C LYS A 2 20.15 -23.78 -28.77
N LYS A 3 20.07 -22.60 -28.14
CA LYS A 3 19.54 -22.49 -26.79
C LYS A 3 18.02 -22.73 -26.80
N THR A 4 17.52 -23.42 -25.79
CA THR A 4 16.07 -23.65 -25.64
C THR A 4 15.42 -22.43 -25.02
N VAL A 5 14.31 -21.99 -25.60
CA VAL A 5 13.50 -20.88 -25.07
C VAL A 5 12.12 -21.46 -24.70
N ILE A 6 11.78 -21.47 -23.43
CA ILE A 6 10.43 -21.82 -22.97
C ILE A 6 9.60 -20.52 -23.04
N ALA A 7 8.64 -20.53 -23.95
CA ALA A 7 7.71 -19.42 -24.11
C ALA A 7 6.37 -19.75 -23.45
N TYR A 8 5.89 -18.89 -22.54
CA TYR A 8 4.59 -19.07 -21.93
C TYR A 8 3.61 -18.01 -22.35
N LEU A 9 2.41 -18.44 -22.72
CA LEU A 9 1.31 -17.56 -23.08
C LEU A 9 0.64 -17.05 -21.79
N HIS A 10 0.45 -15.75 -21.70
CA HIS A 10 -0.16 -15.11 -20.53
C HIS A 10 -0.92 -13.84 -20.90
N THR A 11 -1.61 -13.27 -19.92
CA THR A 11 -2.05 -11.87 -19.90
C THR A 11 -1.75 -11.30 -18.53
N HIS A 12 -1.39 -10.03 -18.42
CA HIS A 12 -1.52 -9.29 -17.18
C HIS A 12 -2.91 -8.67 -17.13
N TRP A 13 -3.57 -8.74 -15.97
CA TRP A 13 -4.95 -8.31 -15.85
C TRP A 13 -5.16 -7.37 -14.68
N ASP A 14 -5.22 -6.06 -14.99
CA ASP A 14 -5.71 -5.09 -14.04
C ASP A 14 -7.22 -5.19 -13.98
N ARG A 15 -7.76 -5.38 -12.77
CA ARG A 15 -9.19 -5.46 -12.57
C ARG A 15 -9.88 -4.13 -12.92
N GLU A 16 -9.20 -3.03 -12.63
CA GLU A 16 -9.58 -1.64 -12.87
C GLU A 16 -8.30 -0.79 -12.87
N TRP A 17 -8.17 0.14 -13.81
CA TRP A 17 -7.01 1.02 -13.97
C TRP A 17 -7.35 2.25 -14.82
N TYR A 18 -6.95 2.27 -16.10
CA TYR A 18 -7.29 3.34 -17.05
C TYR A 18 -8.71 3.19 -17.65
N ARG A 19 -9.47 2.22 -17.19
CA ARG A 19 -10.90 2.00 -17.42
C ARG A 19 -11.51 1.48 -16.13
N GLU A 20 -12.80 1.73 -16.00
CA GLU A 20 -13.65 1.26 -14.92
C GLU A 20 -13.80 -0.27 -14.97
N TYR A 21 -14.09 -0.86 -13.83
CA TYR A 21 -14.20 -2.31 -13.64
C TYR A 21 -15.09 -3.01 -14.66
N GLU A 22 -16.34 -2.52 -14.87
CA GLU A 22 -17.26 -3.21 -15.78
C GLU A 22 -16.83 -3.10 -17.25
N VAL A 23 -16.12 -2.05 -17.65
CA VAL A 23 -15.54 -1.92 -18.98
C VAL A 23 -14.45 -2.96 -19.21
N PHE A 24 -13.54 -3.12 -18.24
CA PHE A 24 -12.52 -4.16 -18.29
C PHE A 24 -13.11 -5.56 -18.18
N ARG A 25 -14.17 -5.75 -17.40
CA ARG A 25 -14.86 -7.03 -17.27
C ARG A 25 -15.44 -7.50 -18.63
N ILE A 26 -16.04 -6.61 -19.42
CA ILE A 26 -16.50 -6.95 -20.77
C ILE A 26 -15.31 -7.35 -21.67
N ARG A 27 -14.17 -6.68 -21.54
CA ARG A 27 -12.95 -7.06 -22.27
C ARG A 27 -12.43 -8.41 -21.81
N LEU A 28 -12.44 -8.68 -20.50
CA LEU A 28 -12.07 -9.96 -19.90
C LEU A 28 -12.87 -11.13 -20.50
N LEU A 29 -14.20 -10.97 -20.66
CA LEU A 29 -15.03 -12.01 -21.26
C LEU A 29 -14.51 -12.38 -22.65
N ARG A 30 -14.17 -11.41 -23.49
CA ARG A 30 -13.68 -11.63 -24.87
C ARG A 30 -12.31 -12.31 -24.87
N VAL A 31 -11.40 -11.82 -24.03
CA VAL A 31 -10.04 -12.38 -23.91
C VAL A 31 -10.11 -13.82 -23.42
N PHE A 32 -10.88 -14.07 -22.36
CA PHE A 32 -10.91 -15.38 -21.73
C PHE A 32 -11.75 -16.40 -22.51
N ASP A 33 -12.85 -15.99 -23.18
CA ASP A 33 -13.56 -16.84 -24.14
C ASP A 33 -12.61 -17.31 -25.26
N ASN A 34 -11.79 -16.42 -25.83
CA ASN A 34 -10.77 -16.77 -26.84
C ASN A 34 -9.74 -17.78 -26.30
N VAL A 35 -9.20 -17.55 -25.10
CA VAL A 35 -8.21 -18.44 -24.48
C VAL A 35 -8.80 -19.83 -24.22
N LEU A 36 -10.02 -19.91 -23.68
CA LEU A 36 -10.70 -21.17 -23.41
C LEU A 36 -10.99 -21.93 -24.70
N ASP A 37 -11.42 -21.25 -25.77
CA ASP A 37 -11.69 -21.89 -27.07
C ASP A 37 -10.40 -22.49 -27.65
N LEU A 38 -9.26 -21.77 -27.58
CA LEU A 38 -7.96 -22.25 -28.05
C LEU A 38 -7.46 -23.47 -27.22
N LEU A 39 -7.68 -23.42 -25.89
CA LEU A 39 -7.34 -24.53 -25.01
C LEU A 39 -8.24 -25.76 -25.27
N GLU A 40 -9.55 -25.57 -25.40
CA GLU A 40 -10.49 -26.66 -25.64
C GLU A 40 -10.21 -27.33 -27.00
N ALA A 41 -9.93 -26.52 -28.04
CA ALA A 41 -9.55 -27.01 -29.36
C ALA A 41 -8.11 -27.59 -29.43
N GLN A 42 -7.35 -27.60 -28.33
CA GLN A 42 -5.96 -28.04 -28.25
C GLN A 42 -5.01 -27.31 -29.22
N GLN A 43 -5.34 -26.08 -29.57
CA GLN A 43 -4.51 -25.23 -30.45
C GLN A 43 -3.32 -24.64 -29.72
N ILE A 44 -3.40 -24.46 -28.39
CA ILE A 44 -2.30 -24.06 -27.52
C ILE A 44 -2.13 -25.10 -26.39
N PRO A 45 -0.88 -25.30 -25.88
CA PRO A 45 -0.65 -26.31 -24.85
C PRO A 45 -1.21 -25.88 -23.49
N CYS A 46 -0.94 -24.65 -23.06
CA CYS A 46 -1.36 -24.12 -21.78
C CYS A 46 -1.42 -22.59 -21.83
N PHE A 47 -2.02 -22.00 -20.77
CA PHE A 47 -2.08 -20.56 -20.55
C PHE A 47 -1.86 -20.23 -19.07
N TYR A 48 -1.07 -19.19 -18.77
CA TYR A 48 -0.81 -18.69 -17.42
C TYR A 48 -1.65 -17.43 -17.18
N PHE A 49 -2.64 -17.54 -16.27
CA PHE A 49 -3.57 -16.46 -16.01
C PHE A 49 -3.13 -15.64 -14.79
N ASP A 50 -2.06 -14.88 -14.99
CA ASP A 50 -1.56 -13.76 -14.16
C ASP A 50 -1.36 -14.03 -12.66
N GLY A 51 -1.28 -15.28 -12.22
CA GLY A 51 -1.08 -15.58 -10.81
C GLY A 51 -2.20 -15.14 -9.86
N GLN A 52 -3.35 -14.69 -10.37
CA GLN A 52 -4.47 -14.21 -9.57
C GLN A 52 -5.78 -14.96 -9.86
N THR A 53 -6.76 -14.83 -8.95
CA THR A 53 -8.04 -15.52 -9.05
C THR A 53 -9.25 -14.59 -9.18
N SER A 54 -9.10 -13.31 -8.83
CA SER A 54 -10.21 -12.35 -8.88
C SER A 54 -10.79 -12.22 -10.27
N ALA A 55 -9.93 -12.08 -11.29
CA ALA A 55 -10.37 -11.97 -12.69
C ALA A 55 -11.09 -13.25 -13.16
N LEU A 56 -10.65 -14.44 -12.74
CA LEU A 56 -11.36 -15.67 -13.04
C LEU A 56 -12.73 -15.74 -12.35
N GLN A 57 -12.83 -15.27 -11.10
CA GLN A 57 -14.11 -15.20 -10.38
C GLN A 57 -15.06 -14.21 -11.07
N ASP A 58 -14.56 -13.03 -11.45
CA ASP A 58 -15.32 -12.02 -12.20
C ASP A 58 -15.81 -12.55 -13.57
N TYR A 59 -15.01 -13.39 -14.23
CA TYR A 59 -15.40 -14.07 -15.48
C TYR A 59 -16.50 -15.10 -15.24
N LEU A 60 -16.30 -16.02 -14.28
CA LEU A 60 -17.24 -17.10 -14.01
C LEU A 60 -18.57 -16.65 -13.41
N GLU A 61 -18.63 -15.47 -12.81
CA GLU A 61 -19.88 -14.84 -12.38
C GLU A 61 -20.81 -14.58 -13.59
N ILE A 62 -20.25 -14.23 -14.77
CA ILE A 62 -20.99 -13.94 -15.99
C ILE A 62 -21.08 -15.16 -16.94
N ARG A 63 -20.13 -16.09 -16.84
CA ARG A 63 -20.04 -17.30 -17.66
C ARG A 63 -20.05 -18.57 -16.78
N PRO A 64 -21.08 -18.77 -15.93
CA PRO A 64 -21.12 -19.92 -15.03
C PRO A 64 -21.12 -21.25 -15.78
N GLU A 65 -21.59 -21.31 -17.02
CA GLU A 65 -21.57 -22.48 -17.88
C GLU A 65 -20.16 -22.95 -18.24
N LYS A 66 -19.15 -22.07 -18.18
CA LYS A 66 -17.74 -22.40 -18.43
C LYS A 66 -17.04 -23.04 -17.23
N PHE A 67 -17.65 -23.06 -16.04
CA PHE A 67 -17.05 -23.55 -14.81
C PHE A 67 -16.41 -24.93 -14.93
N ASN A 68 -17.12 -25.90 -15.53
CA ASN A 68 -16.63 -27.26 -15.67
C ASN A 68 -15.45 -27.37 -16.63
N LEU A 69 -15.44 -26.57 -17.73
CA LEU A 69 -14.31 -26.49 -18.66
C LEU A 69 -13.08 -25.90 -17.97
N VAL A 70 -13.24 -24.79 -17.27
CA VAL A 70 -12.17 -24.14 -16.51
C VAL A 70 -11.56 -25.11 -15.48
N LYS A 71 -12.40 -25.77 -14.68
CA LYS A 71 -11.96 -26.75 -13.69
C LYS A 71 -11.19 -27.92 -14.33
N LYS A 72 -11.68 -28.44 -15.44
CA LYS A 72 -11.00 -29.51 -16.21
C LYS A 72 -9.61 -29.06 -16.68
N LEU A 73 -9.50 -27.88 -17.30
CA LEU A 73 -8.24 -27.35 -17.82
C LEU A 73 -7.22 -27.09 -16.72
N ILE A 74 -7.65 -26.63 -15.53
CA ILE A 74 -6.79 -26.50 -14.34
C ILE A 74 -6.27 -27.86 -13.89
N GLN A 75 -7.14 -28.87 -13.77
CA GLN A 75 -6.75 -30.23 -13.37
C GLN A 75 -5.82 -30.90 -14.39
N GLU A 76 -5.96 -30.60 -15.67
CA GLU A 76 -5.08 -31.04 -16.75
C GLU A 76 -3.75 -30.25 -16.82
N LYS A 77 -3.53 -29.28 -15.93
CA LYS A 77 -2.37 -28.36 -15.93
C LYS A 77 -2.19 -27.62 -17.25
N ARG A 78 -3.30 -27.20 -17.86
CA ARG A 78 -3.35 -26.42 -19.08
C ARG A 78 -3.84 -24.98 -18.86
N LEU A 79 -4.46 -24.71 -17.74
CA LEU A 79 -4.78 -23.36 -17.26
C LEU A 79 -4.19 -23.20 -15.86
N PHE A 80 -3.29 -22.23 -15.67
CA PHE A 80 -2.66 -21.94 -14.39
C PHE A 80 -3.22 -20.66 -13.80
N ILE A 81 -3.58 -20.69 -12.52
CA ILE A 81 -4.17 -19.58 -11.76
C ILE A 81 -3.57 -19.50 -10.34
N GLY A 82 -3.75 -18.37 -9.66
CA GLY A 82 -3.28 -18.19 -8.28
C GLY A 82 -1.75 -18.10 -8.17
N PRO A 83 -1.21 -17.85 -6.99
CA PRO A 83 -1.79 -18.06 -5.65
C PRO A 83 -2.61 -16.88 -5.10
N PHE A 84 -2.57 -15.70 -5.72
CA PHE A 84 -3.20 -14.50 -5.19
C PHE A 84 -4.70 -14.44 -5.45
N PHE A 85 -5.43 -13.68 -4.62
CA PHE A 85 -6.77 -13.21 -4.99
C PHE A 85 -6.67 -12.08 -6.01
N THR A 86 -5.90 -11.00 -5.69
CA THR A 86 -5.51 -9.92 -6.61
C THR A 86 -4.00 -9.70 -6.55
N LEU A 87 -3.39 -9.18 -7.61
CA LEU A 87 -1.99 -8.74 -7.56
C LEU A 87 -1.90 -7.43 -6.77
N VAL A 88 -1.08 -7.41 -5.74
CA VAL A 88 -0.94 -6.30 -4.79
C VAL A 88 0.33 -5.49 -5.03
N ASP A 89 0.38 -4.24 -4.51
CA ASP A 89 1.64 -3.59 -4.20
C ASP A 89 2.06 -3.95 -2.77
N GLU A 90 3.28 -4.45 -2.62
CA GLU A 90 3.77 -5.00 -1.35
C GLU A 90 4.05 -3.91 -0.31
N PHE A 91 4.59 -2.77 -0.73
CA PHE A 91 4.96 -1.69 0.19
C PHE A 91 3.77 -0.92 0.76
N LEU A 92 2.61 -0.98 0.08
CA LEU A 92 1.39 -0.27 0.48
C LEU A 92 0.34 -1.18 1.12
N THR A 93 0.61 -2.49 1.20
CA THR A 93 -0.25 -3.46 1.90
C THR A 93 0.42 -3.95 3.18
N ASP A 94 -0.37 -4.20 4.22
CA ASP A 94 0.15 -4.78 5.45
C ASP A 94 0.23 -6.32 5.38
N LYS A 95 1.00 -6.91 6.29
CA LYS A 95 1.19 -8.37 6.35
C LYS A 95 -0.14 -9.12 6.46
N ASN A 96 -1.06 -8.67 7.30
CA ASN A 96 -2.34 -9.33 7.51
C ASN A 96 -3.20 -9.37 6.24
N SER A 97 -3.26 -8.25 5.51
CA SER A 97 -3.96 -8.19 4.23
C SER A 97 -3.31 -9.08 3.16
N PHE A 98 -1.98 -9.08 3.09
CA PHE A 98 -1.25 -9.94 2.16
C PHE A 98 -1.49 -11.43 2.43
N GLU A 99 -1.49 -11.86 3.71
CA GLU A 99 -1.83 -13.22 4.11
C GLU A 99 -3.27 -13.59 3.75
N HIS A 100 -4.24 -12.68 3.95
CA HIS A 100 -5.64 -12.89 3.54
C HIS A 100 -5.78 -12.98 2.02
N ASN A 101 -5.00 -12.21 1.26
CA ASN A 101 -4.96 -12.27 -0.19
C ASN A 101 -4.49 -13.65 -0.68
N LEU A 102 -3.35 -14.13 -0.17
CA LEU A 102 -2.85 -15.46 -0.48
C LEU A 102 -3.83 -16.56 -0.04
N LYS A 103 -4.36 -16.46 1.16
CA LYS A 103 -5.33 -17.45 1.65
C LYS A 103 -6.55 -17.54 0.74
N MET A 104 -7.14 -16.40 0.38
CA MET A 104 -8.34 -16.36 -0.48
C MET A 104 -8.04 -16.91 -1.88
N GLY A 105 -6.91 -16.54 -2.47
CA GLY A 105 -6.50 -17.03 -3.79
C GLY A 105 -6.17 -18.51 -3.80
N LEU A 106 -5.40 -19.01 -2.81
CA LEU A 106 -5.06 -20.41 -2.67
C LEU A 106 -6.28 -21.29 -2.39
N ASP A 107 -7.16 -20.88 -1.47
CA ASP A 107 -8.38 -21.64 -1.15
C ASP A 107 -9.27 -21.80 -2.41
N TYR A 108 -9.44 -20.72 -3.17
CA TYR A 108 -10.20 -20.78 -4.42
C TYR A 108 -9.51 -21.67 -5.47
N SER A 109 -8.22 -21.47 -5.72
CA SER A 109 -7.45 -22.26 -6.69
C SER A 109 -7.45 -23.76 -6.36
N ARG A 110 -7.25 -24.13 -5.10
CA ARG A 110 -7.29 -25.49 -4.61
C ARG A 110 -8.67 -26.12 -4.77
N SER A 111 -9.74 -25.35 -4.60
CA SER A 111 -11.13 -25.84 -4.82
C SER A 111 -11.40 -26.23 -6.28
N LEU A 112 -10.65 -25.66 -7.21
CA LEU A 112 -10.67 -26.00 -8.63
C LEU A 112 -9.69 -27.13 -9.00
N GLY A 113 -8.82 -27.54 -8.07
CA GLY A 113 -7.84 -28.61 -8.24
C GLY A 113 -6.43 -28.17 -8.61
N CYS A 114 -6.11 -26.88 -8.47
CA CYS A 114 -4.74 -26.40 -8.62
C CYS A 114 -3.87 -26.86 -7.46
N THR A 115 -2.66 -27.35 -7.74
CA THR A 115 -1.71 -27.87 -6.73
C THR A 115 -0.37 -27.17 -6.73
N ASP A 116 -0.01 -26.51 -7.82
CA ASP A 116 1.30 -25.91 -8.02
C ASP A 116 1.14 -24.39 -8.13
N PHE A 117 2.01 -23.63 -7.46
CA PHE A 117 1.92 -22.18 -7.39
C PHE A 117 3.28 -21.51 -7.60
N ILE A 118 3.25 -20.37 -8.24
CA ILE A 118 4.37 -19.44 -8.35
C ILE A 118 3.90 -18.10 -7.80
N GLY A 119 4.64 -17.50 -6.87
CA GLY A 119 4.43 -16.11 -6.43
C GLY A 119 4.69 -15.17 -7.59
N TYR A 120 3.69 -14.95 -8.45
CA TYR A 120 3.81 -14.15 -9.65
C TYR A 120 3.56 -12.67 -9.34
N LEU A 121 4.62 -11.87 -9.44
CA LEU A 121 4.65 -10.45 -9.08
C LEU A 121 5.23 -9.66 -10.26
N ALA A 122 4.54 -9.72 -11.40
CA ALA A 122 5.07 -9.20 -12.66
C ALA A 122 5.06 -7.68 -12.73
N ASP A 123 4.09 -7.00 -12.11
CA ASP A 123 3.94 -5.53 -12.16
C ASP A 123 3.92 -4.83 -10.80
N THR A 124 4.19 -5.52 -9.71
CA THR A 124 4.38 -4.92 -8.38
C THR A 124 5.53 -3.90 -8.39
N PHE A 125 5.36 -2.72 -7.75
CA PHE A 125 6.28 -1.58 -7.88
C PHE A 125 7.50 -1.67 -6.94
N GLY A 126 8.21 -2.78 -7.03
CA GLY A 126 9.31 -3.19 -6.17
C GLY A 126 8.87 -4.26 -5.16
N HIS A 127 9.83 -4.89 -4.48
CA HIS A 127 9.54 -6.07 -3.67
C HIS A 127 10.17 -5.98 -2.28
N SER A 128 9.33 -6.25 -1.27
CA SER A 128 9.74 -6.42 0.12
C SER A 128 10.46 -7.75 0.33
N LYS A 129 11.56 -7.73 1.07
CA LYS A 129 12.21 -8.98 1.47
C LYS A 129 11.36 -9.87 2.39
N GLN A 130 10.34 -9.31 3.02
CA GLN A 130 9.47 -10.02 3.95
C GLN A 130 8.49 -10.97 3.25
N ILE A 131 8.17 -10.74 1.97
CA ILE A 131 7.27 -11.63 1.22
C ILE A 131 7.79 -13.06 1.15
N ALA A 132 9.11 -13.26 1.11
CA ALA A 132 9.72 -14.59 1.07
C ALA A 132 9.38 -15.42 2.32
N LYS A 133 9.28 -14.78 3.49
CA LYS A 133 8.86 -15.41 4.74
C LYS A 133 7.40 -15.85 4.65
N VAL A 134 6.53 -14.94 4.18
CA VAL A 134 5.10 -15.24 4.01
C VAL A 134 4.90 -16.35 2.98
N PHE A 135 5.58 -16.31 1.84
CA PHE A 135 5.50 -17.37 0.85
C PHE A 135 5.85 -18.75 1.43
N LYS A 136 6.93 -18.85 2.23
CA LYS A 136 7.30 -20.10 2.90
C LYS A 136 6.22 -20.59 3.86
N GLU A 137 5.58 -19.69 4.62
CA GLU A 137 4.47 -20.02 5.54
C GLU A 137 3.25 -20.60 4.77
N PHE A 138 3.03 -20.16 3.53
CA PHE A 138 1.95 -20.65 2.65
C PHE A 138 2.35 -21.80 1.72
N GLY A 139 3.61 -22.28 1.81
CA GLY A 139 4.12 -23.39 0.99
C GLY A 139 4.40 -23.01 -0.47
N ILE A 140 4.74 -21.73 -0.72
CA ILE A 140 5.15 -21.22 -2.04
C ILE A 140 6.68 -21.15 -2.05
N ASP A 141 7.33 -21.89 -2.91
CA ASP A 141 8.79 -22.02 -3.02
C ASP A 141 9.37 -21.44 -4.32
N LYS A 142 8.52 -20.90 -5.18
CA LYS A 142 8.85 -20.31 -6.47
C LYS A 142 8.28 -18.90 -6.59
N CYS A 143 9.04 -17.98 -7.20
CA CYS A 143 8.61 -16.60 -7.40
C CYS A 143 9.03 -16.10 -8.79
N MET A 144 8.29 -15.18 -9.37
CA MET A 144 8.65 -14.44 -10.57
C MET A 144 8.50 -12.94 -10.29
N VAL A 145 9.54 -12.17 -10.56
CA VAL A 145 9.61 -10.71 -10.33
C VAL A 145 10.12 -9.99 -11.56
N TRP A 146 9.84 -8.71 -11.67
CA TRP A 146 10.37 -7.87 -12.74
C TRP A 146 10.97 -6.57 -12.21
N ARG A 147 10.17 -5.74 -11.54
CA ARG A 147 10.61 -4.40 -11.11
C ARG A 147 11.57 -4.50 -9.92
N GLY A 148 12.43 -3.47 -9.79
CA GLY A 148 13.32 -3.36 -8.65
C GLY A 148 14.59 -4.23 -8.71
N CYS A 149 14.75 -5.08 -9.71
CA CYS A 149 15.95 -5.89 -9.88
C CYS A 149 17.11 -5.05 -10.45
N SER A 150 18.24 -5.01 -9.75
CA SER A 150 19.45 -4.35 -10.25
C SER A 150 20.05 -5.08 -11.45
N GLY A 151 20.88 -4.36 -12.23
CA GLY A 151 21.58 -4.96 -13.36
C GLY A 151 22.58 -6.08 -13.02
N GLY A 152 22.89 -6.28 -11.72
CA GLY A 152 23.72 -7.38 -11.23
C GLY A 152 22.97 -8.69 -10.99
N ILE A 153 21.63 -8.65 -10.87
CA ILE A 153 20.80 -9.82 -10.58
C ILE A 153 20.58 -10.63 -11.87
N PRO A 154 20.92 -11.94 -11.89
CA PRO A 154 20.67 -12.81 -13.03
C PRO A 154 19.20 -13.17 -13.18
N SER A 155 18.84 -13.92 -14.25
CA SER A 155 17.49 -14.43 -14.48
C SER A 155 17.06 -15.42 -13.40
N GLU A 156 17.94 -16.35 -13.03
CA GLU A 156 17.69 -17.33 -11.98
C GLU A 156 18.50 -16.98 -10.74
N PHE A 157 17.80 -16.77 -9.61
CA PHE A 157 18.44 -16.46 -8.33
C PHE A 157 17.59 -16.86 -7.15
N LYS A 158 18.16 -16.87 -5.94
CA LYS A 158 17.37 -16.98 -4.70
C LYS A 158 17.06 -15.58 -4.17
N PHE A 159 15.77 -15.30 -3.99
CA PHE A 159 15.33 -14.12 -3.27
C PHE A 159 14.94 -14.51 -1.84
N CYS A 160 15.80 -14.14 -0.88
CA CYS A 160 15.62 -14.54 0.54
C CYS A 160 15.33 -16.05 0.71
N GLY A 161 16.03 -16.88 -0.09
CA GLY A 161 15.90 -18.34 -0.08
C GLY A 161 14.72 -18.92 -0.85
N ILE A 162 13.98 -18.14 -1.65
CA ILE A 162 12.95 -18.57 -2.62
C ILE A 162 13.56 -18.65 -4.00
N ASP A 163 13.30 -19.71 -4.75
CA ASP A 163 13.74 -19.84 -6.14
C ASP A 163 12.97 -18.82 -6.99
N THR A 164 13.71 -17.84 -7.54
CA THR A 164 13.09 -16.65 -8.15
C THR A 164 13.61 -16.43 -9.56
N VAL A 165 12.70 -16.13 -10.46
CA VAL A 165 12.98 -15.70 -11.83
C VAL A 165 12.82 -14.20 -11.95
N ASN A 166 13.89 -13.53 -12.35
CA ASN A 166 13.88 -12.13 -12.77
C ASN A 166 13.52 -12.05 -14.26
N LEU A 167 12.40 -11.44 -14.58
CA LEU A 167 11.95 -11.20 -15.96
C LEU A 167 12.78 -10.09 -16.60
N ILE A 168 13.97 -10.40 -17.08
CA ILE A 168 15.00 -9.46 -17.57
C ILE A 168 14.45 -8.39 -18.54
N ARG A 169 13.51 -8.75 -19.40
CA ARG A 169 12.89 -7.87 -20.40
C ARG A 169 11.44 -7.49 -20.05
N GLY A 170 10.99 -7.81 -18.82
CA GLY A 170 9.62 -7.66 -18.40
C GLY A 170 8.71 -8.73 -18.98
N TYR A 171 7.43 -8.55 -18.75
CA TYR A 171 6.37 -9.47 -19.25
C TYR A 171 5.71 -8.98 -20.55
N PHE A 172 6.07 -7.78 -21.05
CA PHE A 172 5.48 -7.19 -22.24
C PHE A 172 6.14 -7.73 -23.51
N MET A 173 5.64 -8.83 -24.04
CA MET A 173 6.07 -9.38 -25.33
C MET A 173 4.87 -9.64 -26.23
N ASP A 174 4.14 -8.57 -26.55
CA ASP A 174 2.98 -8.56 -27.44
C ASP A 174 3.33 -8.56 -28.94
N PHE A 175 4.61 -8.67 -29.23
CA PHE A 175 5.15 -8.52 -30.58
C PHE A 175 4.46 -9.43 -31.63
N PHE A 176 3.97 -10.58 -31.19
CA PHE A 176 3.24 -11.51 -32.06
C PHE A 176 1.89 -10.96 -32.52
N SER A 177 1.27 -10.03 -31.78
CA SER A 177 0.04 -9.35 -32.19
C SER A 177 0.31 -8.26 -33.26
N ALA A 178 1.54 -7.78 -33.39
CA ALA A 178 1.92 -6.74 -34.32
C ALA A 178 1.89 -7.24 -35.77
N GLN A 179 1.41 -6.40 -36.70
CA GLN A 179 1.40 -6.69 -38.12
C GLN A 179 2.77 -6.40 -38.77
N PHE A 180 3.78 -7.15 -38.35
CA PHE A 180 5.13 -7.10 -38.94
C PHE A 180 5.38 -8.33 -39.82
N ASP A 181 6.25 -8.17 -40.80
CA ASP A 181 6.79 -9.29 -41.58
C ASP A 181 7.57 -10.24 -40.62
N ILE A 182 7.56 -11.54 -40.93
CA ILE A 182 8.11 -12.58 -40.03
C ILE A 182 9.61 -12.39 -39.75
N ASP A 183 10.38 -11.91 -40.71
CA ASP A 183 11.81 -11.59 -40.57
C ASP A 183 12.04 -10.49 -39.53
N LYS A 184 11.22 -9.45 -39.54
CA LYS A 184 11.28 -8.36 -38.53
C LYS A 184 10.87 -8.84 -37.13
N LYS A 185 9.84 -9.72 -37.04
CA LYS A 185 9.48 -10.38 -35.78
C LYS A 185 10.67 -11.20 -35.23
N ALA A 186 11.29 -12.00 -36.08
CA ALA A 186 12.42 -12.83 -35.71
C ALA A 186 13.63 -12.01 -35.25
N GLN A 187 13.96 -10.91 -35.96
CA GLN A 187 15.08 -10.03 -35.57
C GLN A 187 14.78 -9.36 -34.22
N TYR A 188 13.59 -8.83 -34.01
CA TYR A 188 13.22 -8.22 -32.72
C TYR A 188 13.30 -9.24 -31.58
N LEU A 189 12.80 -10.46 -31.79
CA LEU A 189 12.89 -11.54 -30.80
C LEU A 189 14.32 -11.91 -30.52
N LYS A 190 15.17 -12.05 -31.56
CA LYS A 190 16.58 -12.33 -31.38
C LYS A 190 17.27 -11.27 -30.52
N ASP A 191 17.07 -9.98 -30.80
CA ASP A 191 17.66 -8.87 -30.05
C ASP A 191 17.23 -8.90 -28.54
N ASN A 192 16.04 -9.35 -28.25
CA ASN A 192 15.57 -9.51 -26.86
C ASN A 192 16.11 -10.80 -26.21
N LEU A 193 16.12 -11.91 -26.94
CA LEU A 193 16.69 -13.17 -26.46
C LEU A 193 18.17 -13.05 -26.18
N ASP A 194 18.94 -12.33 -26.98
CA ASP A 194 20.34 -12.04 -26.74
C ASP A 194 20.55 -11.32 -25.39
N LYS A 195 19.71 -10.33 -25.08
CA LYS A 195 19.75 -9.61 -23.78
C LYS A 195 19.35 -10.49 -22.60
N ILE A 196 18.38 -11.39 -22.78
CA ILE A 196 18.01 -12.37 -21.76
C ILE A 196 19.16 -13.35 -21.55
N ALA A 197 19.76 -13.85 -22.64
CA ALA A 197 20.85 -14.83 -22.63
C ALA A 197 22.12 -14.33 -21.94
N GLU A 198 22.35 -13.01 -21.87
CA GLU A 198 23.47 -12.43 -21.11
C GLU A 198 23.37 -12.68 -19.60
N LYS A 199 22.16 -12.90 -19.10
CA LYS A 199 21.85 -13.01 -17.66
C LYS A 199 21.24 -14.36 -17.26
N SER A 200 20.94 -15.21 -18.23
CA SER A 200 20.28 -16.51 -18.03
C SER A 200 21.24 -17.66 -18.25
N SER A 201 20.80 -18.84 -17.86
CA SER A 201 21.44 -20.14 -18.16
C SER A 201 21.33 -20.52 -19.64
N ASP A 202 21.46 -21.81 -19.95
CA ASP A 202 21.30 -22.32 -21.33
C ASP A 202 19.82 -22.43 -21.75
N VAL A 203 18.90 -22.30 -20.82
CA VAL A 203 17.46 -22.25 -21.07
C VAL A 203 16.96 -20.84 -20.74
N LEU A 204 16.15 -20.27 -21.62
CA LEU A 204 15.59 -18.92 -21.46
C LEU A 204 14.08 -18.98 -21.23
N LEU A 205 13.54 -18.03 -20.46
CA LEU A 205 12.11 -17.84 -20.30
C LEU A 205 11.65 -16.64 -21.14
N LEU A 206 10.60 -16.84 -21.96
CA LEU A 206 10.01 -15.80 -22.80
C LEU A 206 8.51 -15.68 -22.48
N PRO A 207 8.07 -14.61 -21.79
CA PRO A 207 6.64 -14.31 -21.67
C PRO A 207 6.08 -13.84 -23.03
N ILE A 208 4.93 -14.36 -23.43
CA ILE A 208 4.19 -13.92 -24.64
C ILE A 208 2.83 -13.44 -24.18
N GLY A 209 2.63 -12.15 -24.14
CA GLY A 209 1.43 -11.46 -23.67
C GLY A 209 1.75 -10.03 -23.24
N ALA A 210 0.75 -9.32 -22.78
CA ALA A 210 0.83 -7.99 -22.19
C ALA A 210 -0.47 -7.65 -21.47
N ASP A 211 -0.64 -6.38 -21.06
CA ASP A 211 -1.82 -5.92 -20.36
C ASP A 211 -3.09 -6.11 -21.20
N HIS A 212 -4.03 -6.88 -20.66
CA HIS A 212 -5.36 -7.09 -21.22
C HIS A 212 -5.39 -7.68 -22.64
N LEU A 213 -4.32 -8.33 -23.09
CA LEU A 213 -4.28 -8.97 -24.41
C LEU A 213 -4.74 -10.44 -24.34
N GLY A 214 -5.41 -10.86 -25.42
CA GLY A 214 -5.71 -12.27 -25.68
C GLY A 214 -4.55 -12.94 -26.41
N VAL A 215 -4.77 -14.18 -26.83
CA VAL A 215 -3.81 -14.99 -27.61
C VAL A 215 -4.16 -14.92 -29.10
N GLU A 216 -3.15 -14.66 -29.93
CA GLU A 216 -3.30 -14.74 -31.38
C GLU A 216 -3.63 -16.18 -31.81
N LYS A 217 -4.64 -16.33 -32.67
CA LYS A 217 -5.16 -17.65 -33.10
C LYS A 217 -4.12 -18.50 -33.83
N ASP A 218 -3.18 -17.86 -34.51
CA ASP A 218 -2.12 -18.51 -35.30
C ASP A 218 -0.76 -18.48 -34.58
N ILE A 219 -0.72 -18.19 -33.28
CA ILE A 219 0.53 -18.05 -32.50
C ILE A 219 1.48 -19.24 -32.68
N VAL A 220 0.93 -20.47 -32.71
CA VAL A 220 1.75 -21.69 -32.90
C VAL A 220 2.43 -21.70 -34.28
N GLN A 221 1.72 -21.24 -35.32
CA GLN A 221 2.31 -21.14 -36.66
C GLN A 221 3.34 -20.00 -36.71
N GLN A 222 3.05 -18.86 -36.15
CA GLN A 222 4.00 -17.75 -36.08
C GLN A 222 5.29 -18.14 -35.38
N ILE A 223 5.24 -18.88 -34.28
CA ILE A 223 6.43 -19.38 -33.57
C ILE A 223 7.22 -20.36 -34.45
N LYS A 224 6.56 -21.29 -35.18
CA LYS A 224 7.22 -22.17 -36.12
C LYS A 224 7.94 -21.39 -37.21
N ASP A 225 7.29 -20.39 -37.76
CA ASP A 225 7.85 -19.56 -38.82
C ASP A 225 9.06 -18.76 -38.32
N VAL A 226 8.94 -18.09 -37.15
CA VAL A 226 10.06 -17.37 -36.52
C VAL A 226 11.24 -18.29 -36.23
N ASN A 227 11.02 -19.50 -35.77
CA ASN A 227 12.09 -20.46 -35.51
C ASN A 227 12.93 -20.80 -36.76
N THR A 228 12.40 -20.61 -37.98
CA THR A 228 13.17 -20.79 -39.21
C THR A 228 14.20 -19.71 -39.47
N TYR A 229 14.06 -18.54 -38.83
CA TYR A 229 14.97 -17.38 -38.92
C TYR A 229 15.92 -17.27 -37.73
N LEU A 230 15.73 -18.09 -36.66
CA LEU A 230 16.57 -18.07 -35.46
C LEU A 230 17.62 -19.19 -35.54
N ASP A 231 18.89 -18.82 -35.76
CA ASP A 231 19.99 -19.80 -35.81
C ASP A 231 20.45 -20.23 -34.42
N ASP A 232 20.38 -19.34 -33.41
CA ASP A 232 20.93 -19.55 -32.08
C ASP A 232 19.89 -20.03 -31.04
N TYR A 233 18.61 -19.91 -31.34
CA TYR A 233 17.51 -20.16 -30.44
C TYR A 233 16.44 -21.09 -31.02
N GLU A 234 15.79 -21.86 -30.16
CA GLU A 234 14.60 -22.66 -30.47
C GLU A 234 13.50 -22.34 -29.46
N ILE A 235 12.43 -21.64 -29.91
CA ILE A 235 11.29 -21.26 -29.09
C ILE A 235 10.28 -22.40 -29.07
N LYS A 236 9.91 -22.83 -27.86
CA LYS A 236 8.90 -23.87 -27.59
C LYS A 236 7.83 -23.30 -26.63
N LEU A 237 6.57 -23.48 -26.98
CA LEU A 237 5.47 -23.18 -26.05
C LEU A 237 5.48 -24.15 -24.88
N GLY A 238 5.44 -23.62 -23.68
CA GLY A 238 5.47 -24.36 -22.42
C GLY A 238 4.88 -23.57 -21.27
N SER A 239 5.20 -23.93 -20.06
CA SER A 239 4.75 -23.25 -18.85
C SER A 239 5.93 -22.70 -18.05
N PRO A 240 5.73 -21.68 -17.19
CA PRO A 240 6.75 -21.27 -16.22
C PRO A 240 7.19 -22.42 -15.31
N PHE A 241 6.31 -23.35 -14.96
CA PHE A 241 6.65 -24.52 -14.13
C PHE A 241 7.66 -25.44 -14.82
N GLU A 242 7.51 -25.67 -16.13
CA GLU A 242 8.50 -26.42 -16.93
C GLU A 242 9.87 -25.73 -16.93
N TYR A 243 9.89 -24.42 -17.06
CA TYR A 243 11.12 -23.65 -16.99
C TYR A 243 11.82 -23.82 -15.64
N PHE A 244 11.09 -23.65 -14.51
CA PHE A 244 11.66 -23.82 -13.17
C PHE A 244 12.31 -25.20 -12.98
N GLU A 245 11.72 -26.27 -13.51
CA GLU A 245 12.31 -27.62 -13.43
C GLU A 245 13.58 -27.75 -14.28
N LEU A 246 13.62 -27.14 -15.47
CA LEU A 246 14.79 -27.19 -16.35
C LEU A 246 15.99 -26.43 -15.79
N VAL A 247 15.76 -25.36 -15.01
CA VAL A 247 16.83 -24.50 -14.49
C VAL A 247 17.06 -24.63 -12.99
N LYS A 248 16.46 -25.62 -12.31
CA LYS A 248 16.44 -25.77 -10.85
C LYS A 248 17.82 -25.69 -10.17
N ASP A 249 18.87 -26.19 -10.83
CA ASP A 249 20.24 -26.19 -10.30
C ASP A 249 20.93 -24.80 -10.40
N ASN A 250 20.31 -23.83 -11.07
CA ASN A 250 20.87 -22.49 -11.27
C ASN A 250 20.54 -21.53 -10.16
N PHE A 251 19.40 -21.67 -9.48
CA PHE A 251 18.93 -20.75 -8.45
C PHE A 251 19.92 -20.58 -7.28
N SER A 252 20.65 -21.63 -6.93
CA SER A 252 21.62 -21.59 -5.84
C SER A 252 22.93 -20.88 -6.18
N LYS A 253 23.13 -20.43 -7.43
CA LYS A 253 24.37 -19.76 -7.88
C LYS A 253 24.45 -18.30 -7.47
N PHE A 254 23.31 -17.66 -7.20
CA PHE A 254 23.22 -16.27 -6.77
C PHE A 254 22.08 -16.11 -5.77
N GLU A 255 22.32 -15.35 -4.71
CA GLU A 255 21.32 -15.08 -3.68
C GLU A 255 21.26 -13.57 -3.39
N TRP A 256 20.06 -13.04 -3.27
CA TRP A 256 19.76 -11.66 -2.90
C TRP A 256 18.88 -11.64 -1.65
N ASN A 257 19.35 -10.97 -0.59
CA ASN A 257 18.72 -10.99 0.74
C ASN A 257 18.25 -9.61 1.21
N ASP A 258 17.97 -8.71 0.27
CA ASP A 258 17.48 -7.38 0.57
C ASP A 258 16.29 -7.03 -0.32
N GLU A 259 15.66 -5.85 -0.09
CA GLU A 259 14.56 -5.35 -0.94
C GLU A 259 14.99 -5.26 -2.41
N LEU A 260 14.03 -5.46 -3.31
CA LEU A 260 14.21 -5.20 -4.74
C LEU A 260 13.60 -3.84 -5.06
N ARG A 261 14.41 -2.77 -4.98
CA ARG A 261 14.01 -1.38 -5.19
C ARG A 261 14.97 -0.59 -6.10
N ASP A 262 15.78 -1.27 -6.90
CA ASP A 262 16.66 -0.62 -7.85
C ASP A 262 15.88 -0.17 -9.09
N ASN A 263 15.88 1.14 -9.35
CA ASN A 263 15.17 1.75 -10.47
C ASN A 263 16.08 2.01 -11.69
N SER A 264 17.31 1.49 -11.69
CA SER A 264 18.28 1.71 -12.79
C SER A 264 17.96 0.94 -14.06
N LYS A 265 17.11 -0.10 -13.99
CA LYS A 265 16.73 -0.96 -15.12
C LYS A 265 15.24 -0.98 -15.41
N THR A 266 14.43 -0.82 -14.38
CA THR A 266 12.95 -0.80 -14.47
C THR A 266 12.42 0.30 -13.58
N PHE A 267 11.27 0.87 -13.92
CA PHE A 267 10.62 1.84 -13.06
C PHE A 267 10.06 1.16 -11.81
N ILE A 268 10.31 1.73 -10.64
CA ILE A 268 9.68 1.31 -9.37
C ILE A 268 8.55 2.27 -8.96
N LEU A 269 8.39 3.39 -9.66
CA LEU A 269 7.22 4.28 -9.57
C LEU A 269 6.97 4.79 -8.14
N SER A 270 8.03 5.27 -7.49
CA SER A 270 8.06 5.59 -6.06
C SER A 270 7.09 6.70 -5.63
N GLY A 271 6.63 7.58 -6.53
CA GLY A 271 5.60 8.58 -6.23
C GLY A 271 4.22 7.98 -5.96
N SER A 272 4.00 6.71 -6.31
CA SER A 272 2.78 5.97 -5.93
C SER A 272 2.60 5.88 -4.41
N TYR A 273 3.68 5.95 -3.62
CA TYR A 273 3.60 5.92 -2.16
C TYR A 273 2.90 7.15 -1.57
N SER A 274 2.91 8.30 -2.25
CA SER A 274 2.23 9.54 -1.83
C SER A 274 1.05 9.96 -2.72
N SER A 275 0.80 9.23 -3.81
CA SER A 275 -0.35 9.48 -4.66
C SER A 275 -1.66 9.16 -3.91
N ARG A 276 -2.66 10.04 -3.97
CA ARG A 276 -3.97 9.85 -3.31
C ARG A 276 -3.85 9.45 -1.84
N LEU A 277 -3.27 10.33 -1.01
CA LEU A 277 -3.12 10.07 0.43
C LEU A 277 -4.45 9.85 1.15
N ASP A 278 -5.57 10.35 0.62
CA ASP A 278 -6.92 10.04 1.09
C ASP A 278 -7.25 8.54 1.00
N VAL A 279 -6.86 7.88 -0.09
CA VAL A 279 -6.98 6.43 -0.27
C VAL A 279 -6.09 5.68 0.72
N LYS A 280 -4.83 6.11 0.89
CA LYS A 280 -3.89 5.49 1.85
C LYS A 280 -4.39 5.60 3.29
N ARG A 281 -4.96 6.75 3.68
CA ARG A 281 -5.57 6.94 5.01
C ARG A 281 -6.71 5.95 5.26
N LEU A 282 -7.63 5.81 4.29
CA LEU A 282 -8.74 4.87 4.40
C LEU A 282 -8.25 3.41 4.44
N ASN A 283 -7.24 3.07 3.63
CA ASN A 283 -6.61 1.75 3.65
C ASN A 283 -6.00 1.45 5.02
N THR A 284 -5.18 2.35 5.55
CA THR A 284 -4.53 2.17 6.86
C THR A 284 -5.56 2.02 7.98
N GLU A 285 -6.64 2.81 7.95
CA GLU A 285 -7.73 2.70 8.93
C GLU A 285 -8.45 1.35 8.83
N CYS A 286 -8.72 0.86 7.61
CA CYS A 286 -9.32 -0.46 7.40
C CYS A 286 -8.39 -1.59 7.86
N CYS A 287 -7.10 -1.54 7.50
CA CYS A 287 -6.09 -2.51 7.91
C CYS A 287 -5.93 -2.58 9.44
N TYR A 288 -6.10 -1.46 10.13
CA TYR A 288 -6.08 -1.42 11.58
C TYR A 288 -7.38 -1.95 12.20
N LYS A 289 -8.55 -1.44 11.76
CA LYS A 289 -9.83 -1.74 12.39
C LYS A 289 -10.37 -3.15 12.09
N LEU A 290 -10.16 -3.66 10.88
CA LEU A 290 -10.78 -4.92 10.46
C LEU A 290 -10.28 -6.14 11.28
N PRO A 291 -8.97 -6.33 11.51
CA PRO A 291 -8.49 -7.39 12.42
C PRO A 291 -8.97 -7.21 13.86
N LEU A 292 -9.07 -5.96 14.32
CA LEU A 292 -9.55 -5.64 15.67
C LEU A 292 -10.99 -6.08 15.87
N VAL A 293 -11.88 -5.74 14.93
CA VAL A 293 -13.30 -6.12 15.01
C VAL A 293 -13.54 -7.59 14.74
N ASP A 294 -12.68 -8.26 13.96
CA ASP A 294 -12.72 -9.70 13.80
C ASP A 294 -12.42 -10.43 15.12
N LYS A 295 -11.40 -9.99 15.86
CA LYS A 295 -11.11 -10.47 17.22
C LYS A 295 -12.29 -10.19 18.16
N LEU A 296 -12.85 -8.96 18.10
CA LEU A 296 -13.96 -8.53 18.96
C LEU A 296 -15.19 -9.39 18.74
N GLN A 297 -15.65 -9.56 17.48
CA GLN A 297 -16.85 -10.34 17.17
C GLN A 297 -16.68 -11.82 17.55
N LYS A 298 -15.49 -12.39 17.41
CA LYS A 298 -15.19 -13.77 17.85
C LYS A 298 -15.21 -13.89 19.36
N GLN A 299 -14.63 -12.94 20.10
CA GLN A 299 -14.61 -12.92 21.55
C GLN A 299 -16.03 -12.88 22.15
N PHE A 300 -16.92 -12.08 21.57
CA PHE A 300 -18.31 -11.93 22.03
C PHE A 300 -19.30 -12.81 21.28
N LYS A 301 -18.85 -13.63 20.33
CA LYS A 301 -19.65 -14.59 19.53
C LYS A 301 -20.84 -13.91 18.83
N PHE A 302 -20.58 -12.79 18.16
CA PHE A 302 -21.63 -12.07 17.42
C PHE A 302 -22.09 -12.81 16.16
N GLY A 303 -21.27 -13.71 15.59
CA GLY A 303 -21.64 -14.55 14.44
C GLY A 303 -21.50 -13.84 13.09
N TYR A 304 -20.59 -12.87 12.97
CA TYR A 304 -20.39 -12.05 11.77
C TYR A 304 -19.24 -12.53 10.86
N ASP A 305 -18.82 -13.80 10.97
CA ASP A 305 -17.65 -14.32 10.20
C ASP A 305 -17.77 -14.09 8.68
N ASN A 306 -18.96 -14.30 8.10
CA ASN A 306 -19.20 -14.07 6.67
C ASN A 306 -19.19 -12.57 6.31
N LEU A 307 -19.60 -11.69 7.22
CA LEU A 307 -19.55 -10.26 7.02
C LEU A 307 -18.11 -9.74 7.07
N ILE A 308 -17.29 -10.29 7.97
CA ILE A 308 -15.85 -10.03 8.03
C ILE A 308 -15.16 -10.54 6.76
N ALA A 309 -15.47 -11.74 6.29
CA ALA A 309 -14.92 -12.27 5.04
C ALA A 309 -15.29 -11.37 3.83
N TYR A 310 -16.52 -10.86 3.79
CA TYR A 310 -16.94 -9.88 2.78
C TYR A 310 -16.14 -8.57 2.89
N ALA A 311 -15.93 -8.06 4.10
CA ALA A 311 -15.15 -6.85 4.31
C ALA A 311 -13.68 -7.02 3.86
N TYR A 312 -13.05 -8.17 4.16
CA TYR A 312 -11.73 -8.50 3.62
C TYR A 312 -11.73 -8.57 2.08
N LYS A 313 -12.75 -9.19 1.45
CA LYS A 313 -12.84 -9.21 -0.01
C LYS A 313 -12.85 -7.80 -0.61
N LEU A 314 -13.62 -6.86 -0.03
CA LEU A 314 -13.64 -5.47 -0.45
C LEU A 314 -12.27 -4.78 -0.27
N LEU A 315 -11.59 -5.04 0.86
CA LEU A 315 -10.26 -4.51 1.13
C LEU A 315 -9.25 -4.98 0.09
N LEU A 316 -9.22 -6.29 -0.18
CA LEU A 316 -8.30 -6.89 -1.13
C LEU A 316 -8.56 -6.44 -2.58
N GLN A 317 -9.82 -6.18 -2.97
CA GLN A 317 -10.14 -5.57 -4.27
C GLN A 317 -9.55 -4.17 -4.41
N ASN A 318 -9.54 -3.37 -3.33
CA ASN A 318 -8.93 -2.03 -3.32
C ASN A 318 -7.40 -2.07 -3.27
N GLN A 319 -6.82 -3.16 -2.77
CA GLN A 319 -5.37 -3.37 -2.67
C GLN A 319 -4.76 -4.02 -3.92
N ALA A 320 -5.54 -4.26 -4.99
CA ALA A 320 -4.97 -4.43 -6.33
C ALA A 320 -3.99 -3.25 -6.58
N HIS A 321 -2.81 -3.54 -7.17
CA HIS A 321 -1.69 -2.59 -7.17
C HIS A 321 -2.07 -1.20 -7.71
N ASP A 322 -2.79 -1.05 -8.82
CA ASP A 322 -3.24 0.25 -9.33
C ASP A 322 -4.20 0.99 -8.39
N GLY A 323 -5.06 0.24 -7.69
CA GLY A 323 -5.99 0.79 -6.70
C GLY A 323 -5.26 1.43 -5.54
N ILE A 324 -4.42 0.65 -4.84
CA ILE A 324 -3.68 1.14 -3.67
C ILE A 324 -2.57 2.12 -4.04
N CYS A 325 -1.91 1.97 -5.18
CA CYS A 325 -0.93 2.92 -5.68
C CYS A 325 -1.54 4.27 -6.05
N GLY A 326 -2.85 4.32 -6.30
CA GLY A 326 -3.54 5.57 -6.61
C GLY A 326 -3.37 6.01 -8.06
N CYS A 327 -3.09 5.08 -8.97
CA CYS A 327 -2.74 5.37 -10.37
C CYS A 327 -3.86 5.00 -11.37
N SER A 328 -5.11 4.97 -10.92
CA SER A 328 -6.29 4.73 -11.76
C SER A 328 -7.09 6.00 -12.03
N LEU A 329 -8.12 5.87 -12.89
CA LEU A 329 -9.10 6.93 -13.15
C LEU A 329 -9.84 7.37 -11.88
N ASP A 330 -10.37 8.58 -11.89
CA ASP A 330 -11.11 9.15 -10.76
C ASP A 330 -12.36 8.33 -10.40
N ASP A 331 -13.09 7.81 -11.38
CA ASP A 331 -14.28 6.96 -11.16
C ASP A 331 -13.90 5.62 -10.49
N VAL A 332 -12.76 5.04 -10.82
CA VAL A 332 -12.21 3.86 -10.14
C VAL A 332 -11.92 4.17 -8.68
N HIS A 333 -11.25 5.30 -8.41
CA HIS A 333 -10.94 5.69 -7.03
C HIS A 333 -12.17 6.09 -6.22
N ALA A 334 -13.19 6.67 -6.86
CA ALA A 334 -14.47 6.93 -6.21
C ALA A 334 -15.13 5.61 -5.74
N GLU A 335 -15.05 4.56 -6.55
CA GLU A 335 -15.54 3.23 -6.17
C GLU A 335 -14.69 2.61 -5.05
N ASN A 336 -13.36 2.75 -5.10
CA ASN A 336 -12.44 2.31 -4.04
C ASN A 336 -12.77 2.99 -2.71
N ILE A 337 -12.98 4.30 -2.70
CA ILE A 337 -13.40 5.06 -1.51
C ILE A 337 -14.72 4.51 -0.96
N MET A 338 -15.68 4.18 -1.82
CA MET A 338 -16.94 3.59 -1.37
C MET A 338 -16.77 2.20 -0.77
N ARG A 339 -15.87 1.36 -1.30
CA ARG A 339 -15.53 0.06 -0.70
C ARG A 339 -14.91 0.23 0.69
N TYR A 340 -13.94 1.15 0.85
CA TYR A 340 -13.37 1.47 2.17
C TYR A 340 -14.44 1.96 3.17
N LYS A 341 -15.32 2.86 2.76
CA LYS A 341 -16.43 3.34 3.61
C LYS A 341 -17.34 2.20 4.07
N LYS A 342 -17.66 1.23 3.20
CA LYS A 342 -18.44 0.04 3.57
C LYS A 342 -17.72 -0.80 4.63
N ILE A 343 -16.41 -1.00 4.50
CA ILE A 343 -15.59 -1.72 5.48
C ILE A 343 -15.64 -1.00 6.83
N LEU A 344 -15.42 0.31 6.84
CA LEU A 344 -15.43 1.12 8.06
C LEU A 344 -16.83 1.16 8.72
N GLN A 345 -17.91 1.17 7.93
CA GLN A 345 -19.28 1.03 8.45
C GLN A 345 -19.47 -0.30 9.17
N ILE A 346 -19.01 -1.41 8.57
CA ILE A 346 -19.06 -2.74 9.20
C ILE A 346 -18.27 -2.73 10.52
N CYS A 347 -17.04 -2.22 10.49
CA CYS A 347 -16.20 -2.14 11.67
C CYS A 347 -16.84 -1.31 12.79
N GLN A 348 -17.34 -0.12 12.43
CA GLN A 348 -17.97 0.77 13.42
C GLN A 348 -19.23 0.14 14.03
N THR A 349 -20.09 -0.49 13.21
CA THR A 349 -21.31 -1.12 13.70
C THR A 349 -21.02 -2.26 14.68
N ILE A 350 -19.96 -3.05 14.43
CA ILE A 350 -19.55 -4.13 15.37
C ILE A 350 -19.01 -3.54 16.68
N ILE A 351 -18.27 -2.45 16.63
CA ILE A 351 -17.82 -1.71 17.82
C ILE A 351 -19.02 -1.16 18.58
N ASP A 352 -20.00 -0.58 17.90
CA ASP A 352 -21.19 0.00 18.51
C ASP A 352 -22.07 -1.08 19.15
N GLU A 353 -22.14 -2.29 18.56
CA GLU A 353 -22.82 -3.43 19.19
C GLU A 353 -22.11 -3.88 20.48
N PHE A 354 -20.79 -3.87 20.50
CA PHE A 354 -20.03 -4.13 21.73
C PHE A 354 -20.37 -3.07 22.79
N ARG A 355 -20.34 -1.78 22.43
CA ARG A 355 -20.63 -0.65 23.33
C ARG A 355 -22.06 -0.73 23.88
N PHE A 356 -23.02 -1.05 23.04
CA PHE A 356 -24.42 -1.22 23.45
C PHE A 356 -24.59 -2.26 24.55
N LYS A 357 -23.88 -3.39 24.43
CA LYS A 357 -23.91 -4.48 25.42
C LYS A 357 -23.02 -4.24 26.64
N ASN A 358 -22.02 -3.37 26.52
CA ASN A 358 -20.96 -3.15 27.50
C ASN A 358 -20.71 -1.67 27.76
N GLU A 359 -21.76 -0.91 28.06
CA GLU A 359 -21.66 0.54 28.27
C GLU A 359 -20.57 0.90 29.26
N LEU A 360 -19.71 1.89 28.90
CA LEU A 360 -18.59 2.40 29.70
C LEU A 360 -17.60 1.31 30.15
N LYS A 361 -17.38 0.32 29.29
CA LYS A 361 -16.34 -0.69 29.49
C LYS A 361 -15.31 -0.66 28.36
N ALA A 362 -14.10 -1.06 28.69
CA ALA A 362 -13.00 -1.23 27.72
C ALA A 362 -12.49 -2.67 27.73
N ILE A 363 -12.11 -3.19 26.56
CA ILE A 363 -11.49 -4.50 26.39
C ILE A 363 -10.18 -4.36 25.60
N ASN A 364 -9.14 -5.06 26.07
CA ASN A 364 -7.88 -5.19 25.34
C ASN A 364 -7.92 -6.45 24.43
N LEU A 365 -7.84 -6.25 23.12
CA LEU A 365 -7.78 -7.29 22.09
C LEU A 365 -6.35 -7.55 21.60
N GLY A 366 -5.36 -6.85 22.16
CA GLY A 366 -3.93 -7.07 21.93
C GLY A 366 -3.40 -8.26 22.72
N ASP A 367 -2.15 -8.62 22.44
CA ASP A 367 -1.47 -9.76 23.06
C ASP A 367 -0.61 -9.36 24.28
N LYS A 368 -0.46 -8.05 24.54
CA LYS A 368 0.30 -7.46 25.66
C LYS A 368 -0.62 -6.61 26.54
N PRO A 369 -0.30 -6.44 27.85
CA PRO A 369 -1.04 -5.49 28.70
C PRO A 369 -0.92 -4.06 28.17
N PHE A 370 -2.04 -3.34 28.07
CA PHE A 370 -2.09 -1.96 27.60
C PHE A 370 -2.13 -0.97 28.78
N THR A 371 -1.35 0.09 28.67
CA THR A 371 -1.43 1.28 29.51
C THR A 371 -1.39 2.51 28.62
N GLY A 372 -2.40 3.36 28.71
CA GLY A 372 -2.51 4.54 27.84
C GLY A 372 -3.85 5.24 27.98
N TYR A 373 -4.22 5.98 26.95
CA TYR A 373 -5.43 6.80 26.91
C TYR A 373 -6.37 6.30 25.82
N LEU A 374 -7.66 6.23 26.17
CA LEU A 374 -8.72 5.81 25.25
C LEU A 374 -9.72 6.93 25.03
N GLU A 375 -10.04 7.20 23.79
CA GLU A 375 -11.15 8.06 23.43
C GLU A 375 -12.42 7.23 23.24
N PHE A 376 -13.52 7.70 23.80
CA PHE A 376 -14.83 7.05 23.66
C PHE A 376 -15.96 8.08 23.67
N GLU A 377 -17.09 7.71 23.08
CA GLU A 377 -18.29 8.56 23.06
C GLU A 377 -19.30 8.13 24.12
N SER A 378 -20.01 9.10 24.69
CA SER A 378 -21.16 8.88 25.58
C SER A 378 -22.17 10.01 25.42
N CYS A 379 -23.46 9.66 25.52
CA CYS A 379 -24.54 10.64 25.65
C CYS A 379 -24.79 11.08 27.07
N LYS A 380 -24.11 10.46 28.03
CA LYS A 380 -24.16 10.86 29.44
C LYS A 380 -23.02 11.85 29.73
N GLU A 381 -23.33 12.86 30.48
CA GLU A 381 -22.31 13.75 31.01
C GLU A 381 -21.54 13.03 32.12
N LEU A 382 -20.19 12.93 31.94
CA LEU A 382 -19.30 12.22 32.86
C LEU A 382 -18.35 13.24 33.50
N ASP A 383 -18.46 13.43 34.81
CA ASP A 383 -17.62 14.34 35.59
C ASP A 383 -16.26 13.74 35.98
N TYR A 384 -16.09 12.44 35.74
CA TYR A 384 -14.89 11.66 36.10
C TYR A 384 -13.97 11.34 34.92
N CYS A 385 -14.30 11.80 33.70
CA CYS A 385 -13.47 11.70 32.48
C CYS A 385 -13.20 13.09 31.93
N GLN A 386 -12.06 13.25 31.22
CA GLN A 386 -11.80 14.50 30.55
C GLN A 386 -12.62 14.61 29.26
N LYS A 387 -13.49 15.60 29.18
CA LYS A 387 -14.22 15.93 27.96
C LYS A 387 -13.29 16.56 26.92
N ILE A 388 -13.25 15.97 25.72
CA ILE A 388 -12.42 16.43 24.61
C ILE A 388 -13.25 17.29 23.64
N SER A 389 -14.43 16.82 23.28
CA SER A 389 -15.32 17.50 22.34
C SER A 389 -16.79 17.14 22.59
N SER A 390 -17.69 17.79 21.88
CA SER A 390 -19.09 17.42 21.81
C SER A 390 -19.67 17.73 20.43
N ARG A 391 -20.66 16.95 20.03
CA ARG A 391 -21.42 17.14 18.80
C ARG A 391 -22.91 16.83 19.04
N LYS A 392 -23.78 17.31 18.16
CA LYS A 392 -25.17 16.85 18.12
C LYS A 392 -25.29 15.61 17.22
N GLY A 393 -26.09 14.64 17.62
CA GLY A 393 -26.31 13.42 16.85
C GLY A 393 -27.29 12.46 17.52
N PHE A 394 -27.58 11.36 16.83
CA PHE A 394 -28.28 10.24 17.43
C PHE A 394 -27.30 9.39 18.24
N ASP A 395 -27.75 8.92 19.39
CA ASP A 395 -27.02 7.94 20.19
C ASP A 395 -26.94 6.62 19.42
N ASN A 396 -25.73 6.04 19.34
CA ASN A 396 -25.53 4.75 18.70
C ASN A 396 -26.39 3.64 19.34
N ASN A 397 -26.65 3.71 20.65
CA ASN A 397 -27.55 2.79 21.33
C ASN A 397 -28.97 2.83 20.76
N ILE A 398 -29.45 4.01 20.37
CA ILE A 398 -30.76 4.17 19.74
C ILE A 398 -30.75 3.64 18.31
N LEU A 399 -29.64 3.86 17.58
CA LEU A 399 -29.47 3.36 16.22
C LEU A 399 -29.34 1.83 16.15
N GLN A 400 -28.88 1.18 17.22
CA GLN A 400 -28.81 -0.28 17.34
C GLN A 400 -30.16 -0.92 17.75
N ASP A 401 -31.12 -0.14 18.24
CA ASP A 401 -32.43 -0.66 18.60
C ASP A 401 -33.24 -1.03 17.35
N THR A 402 -33.44 -2.32 17.14
CA THR A 402 -34.14 -2.87 15.97
C THR A 402 -35.67 -2.71 16.05
N GLN A 403 -36.19 -2.25 17.18
CA GLN A 403 -37.62 -2.09 17.42
C GLN A 403 -38.05 -0.63 17.43
N LYS A 404 -37.12 0.30 17.24
CA LYS A 404 -37.36 1.74 17.28
C LYS A 404 -36.77 2.44 16.06
N ILE A 405 -37.54 3.35 15.47
CA ILE A 405 -37.00 4.33 14.51
C ILE A 405 -36.65 5.59 15.30
N PRO A 406 -35.42 6.11 15.18
CA PRO A 406 -35.02 7.34 15.86
C PRO A 406 -35.94 8.51 15.50
N VAL A 407 -36.30 9.32 16.50
CA VAL A 407 -37.11 10.53 16.33
C VAL A 407 -36.31 11.77 16.76
N THR A 408 -36.85 12.96 16.53
CA THR A 408 -36.15 14.23 16.81
C THR A 408 -35.70 14.36 18.27
N GLU A 409 -36.47 13.84 19.21
CA GLU A 409 -36.17 13.85 20.65
C GLU A 409 -34.99 12.95 21.03
N ASP A 410 -34.63 12.02 20.15
CA ASP A 410 -33.45 11.17 20.31
C ASP A 410 -32.16 11.85 19.83
N TYR A 411 -32.25 13.03 19.16
CA TYR A 411 -31.13 13.83 18.70
C TYR A 411 -30.60 14.70 19.85
N ARG A 412 -29.44 14.29 20.41
CA ARG A 412 -28.90 14.86 21.66
C ARG A 412 -27.42 15.20 21.57
N ASP A 413 -26.86 15.71 22.66
CA ASP A 413 -25.42 15.90 22.77
C ASP A 413 -24.74 14.55 22.91
N ILE A 414 -23.70 14.33 22.11
CA ILE A 414 -22.75 13.23 22.19
C ILE A 414 -21.41 13.83 22.56
N TYR A 415 -20.85 13.37 23.66
CA TYR A 415 -19.58 13.85 24.19
C TYR A 415 -18.48 12.85 23.88
N THR A 416 -17.32 13.35 23.42
CA THR A 416 -16.10 12.56 23.33
C THR A 416 -15.30 12.77 24.62
N TYR A 417 -14.97 11.67 25.26
CA TYR A 417 -14.20 11.65 26.50
C TYR A 417 -12.86 10.96 26.32
N LEU A 418 -11.90 11.34 27.17
CA LEU A 418 -10.63 10.67 27.33
C LEU A 418 -10.58 10.01 28.72
N ALA A 419 -10.20 8.74 28.76
CA ALA A 419 -9.97 7.99 29.98
C ALA A 419 -8.56 7.38 30.02
N GLU A 420 -7.95 7.35 31.20
CA GLU A 420 -6.70 6.64 31.47
C GLU A 420 -7.00 5.17 31.75
N VAL A 421 -6.26 4.27 31.11
CA VAL A 421 -6.30 2.83 31.34
C VAL A 421 -4.92 2.36 31.74
N LYS A 422 -4.84 1.55 32.81
CA LYS A 422 -3.57 1.06 33.36
C LYS A 422 -3.54 -0.47 33.41
N ASN A 423 -2.50 -1.05 32.80
CA ASN A 423 -2.21 -2.48 32.83
C ASN A 423 -3.43 -3.36 32.50
N LEU A 424 -4.22 -2.93 31.49
CA LEU A 424 -5.37 -3.70 30.99
C LEU A 424 -4.85 -4.95 30.27
N LYS A 425 -5.06 -6.12 30.87
CA LYS A 425 -4.53 -7.39 30.36
C LYS A 425 -5.25 -7.83 29.08
N PRO A 426 -4.61 -8.67 28.25
CA PRO A 426 -5.27 -9.29 27.10
C PRO A 426 -6.61 -9.92 27.46
N LEU A 427 -7.64 -9.61 26.68
CA LEU A 427 -9.05 -10.07 26.83
C LEU A 427 -9.73 -9.65 28.15
N GLU A 428 -9.08 -8.82 28.97
CA GLU A 428 -9.68 -8.28 30.17
C GLU A 428 -10.71 -7.20 29.80
N LEU A 429 -11.90 -7.30 30.41
CA LEU A 429 -13.00 -6.32 30.29
C LEU A 429 -13.09 -5.53 31.59
N VAL A 430 -12.83 -4.23 31.53
CA VAL A 430 -12.86 -3.34 32.71
C VAL A 430 -13.87 -2.21 32.53
N SER A 431 -14.41 -1.71 33.63
CA SER A 431 -15.16 -0.46 33.60
C SER A 431 -14.22 0.73 33.53
N ILE A 432 -14.58 1.75 32.75
CA ILE A 432 -13.85 3.01 32.68
C ILE A 432 -13.85 3.66 34.06
N SER A 433 -12.68 3.90 34.59
CA SER A 433 -12.46 4.40 35.94
C SER A 433 -12.31 5.91 36.01
N LYS A 434 -12.47 6.47 37.20
CA LYS A 434 -12.29 7.89 37.49
C LYS A 434 -10.85 8.33 37.21
N MET A 435 -10.68 9.46 36.50
CA MET A 435 -9.38 10.07 36.26
C MET A 435 -8.75 10.60 37.58
N THR A 436 -7.42 10.66 37.59
CA THR A 436 -6.65 11.34 38.66
C THR A 436 -6.45 12.81 38.27
N ALA A 437 -6.57 13.71 39.25
CA ALA A 437 -6.40 15.15 39.03
C ALA A 437 -4.93 15.57 38.83
N GLU A 438 -3.96 14.75 39.30
CA GLU A 438 -2.54 15.04 39.13
C GLU A 438 -2.14 14.99 37.66
N THR A 439 -1.41 15.98 37.20
CA THR A 439 -0.89 16.06 35.82
C THR A 439 0.55 16.58 35.83
N ASP A 440 1.31 16.19 34.81
CA ASP A 440 2.62 16.74 34.47
C ASP A 440 2.56 17.57 33.18
N LEU A 441 1.35 17.88 32.70
CA LEU A 441 1.12 18.68 31.52
C LEU A 441 1.25 20.16 31.83
N GLU A 442 1.98 20.87 30.99
CA GLU A 442 2.06 22.33 30.98
C GLU A 442 1.74 22.83 29.57
N VAL A 443 0.83 23.78 29.46
CA VAL A 443 0.48 24.41 28.19
C VAL A 443 0.35 25.92 28.37
N THR A 444 1.01 26.66 27.48
CA THR A 444 0.91 28.13 27.36
C THR A 444 0.39 28.49 25.98
N ASP A 445 0.33 29.78 25.66
CA ASP A 445 -0.08 30.21 24.30
C ASP A 445 0.98 29.90 23.23
N ASN A 446 2.20 29.53 23.59
CA ASN A 446 3.27 29.23 22.63
C ASN A 446 4.06 27.94 22.93
N SER A 447 3.64 27.16 23.91
CA SER A 447 4.33 25.91 24.24
C SER A 447 3.40 24.87 24.83
N ILE A 448 3.77 23.60 24.65
CA ILE A 448 3.15 22.46 25.30
C ILE A 448 4.24 21.47 25.73
N SER A 449 4.18 20.98 26.96
CA SER A 449 5.17 20.05 27.49
C SER A 449 4.60 19.13 28.56
N ASN A 450 5.33 18.06 28.83
CA ASN A 450 5.23 17.24 30.03
C ASN A 450 6.64 16.81 30.49
N SER A 451 6.73 15.87 31.41
CA SER A 451 8.01 15.36 31.93
C SER A 451 8.89 14.64 30.90
N LYS A 452 8.40 14.39 29.66
CA LYS A 452 9.05 13.53 28.66
C LYS A 452 9.39 14.26 27.37
N ILE A 453 8.52 15.13 26.90
CA ILE A 453 8.63 15.79 25.59
C ILE A 453 8.05 17.20 25.65
N SER A 454 8.60 18.09 24.86
CA SER A 454 8.14 19.49 24.74
C SER A 454 8.08 19.97 23.32
N LEU A 455 7.18 20.92 23.05
CA LEU A 455 7.15 21.71 21.83
C LEU A 455 7.00 23.18 22.20
N LYS A 456 7.77 24.04 21.53
CA LYS A 456 7.74 25.48 21.73
C LYS A 456 7.80 26.21 20.39
N VAL A 457 7.03 27.28 20.26
CA VAL A 457 7.05 28.18 19.12
C VAL A 457 7.76 29.46 19.48
N ILE A 458 8.81 29.81 18.69
CA ILE A 458 9.62 31.02 18.89
C ILE A 458 9.75 31.73 17.54
N GLY A 459 9.04 32.86 17.38
CA GLY A 459 8.94 33.54 16.06
C GLY A 459 8.34 32.57 15.04
N ASN A 460 9.04 32.34 13.95
CA ASN A 460 8.61 31.42 12.87
C ASN A 460 9.14 29.98 13.01
N ASN A 461 9.69 29.60 14.18
CA ASN A 461 10.27 28.30 14.40
C ASN A 461 9.40 27.46 15.35
N ILE A 462 9.09 26.23 14.96
CA ILE A 462 8.50 25.19 15.82
C ILE A 462 9.63 24.29 16.26
N LEU A 463 9.91 24.25 17.56
CA LEU A 463 11.01 23.47 18.14
C LEU A 463 10.46 22.36 19.02
N ILE A 464 10.92 21.12 18.77
CA ILE A 464 10.62 19.94 19.58
C ILE A 464 11.87 19.64 20.41
N ASN A 465 11.73 19.55 21.74
CA ASN A 465 12.81 19.39 22.73
C ASN A 465 13.95 20.43 22.59
N ASN A 466 13.70 21.58 21.99
CA ASN A 466 14.64 22.64 21.63
C ASN A 466 15.72 22.27 20.59
N ASP A 467 15.71 21.05 20.04
CA ASP A 467 16.78 20.54 19.17
C ASP A 467 16.28 20.23 17.75
N ILE A 468 15.03 19.80 17.57
CA ILE A 468 14.47 19.43 16.28
C ILE A 468 13.55 20.56 15.81
N GLN A 469 13.83 21.11 14.63
CA GLN A 469 12.98 22.13 14.01
C GLN A 469 11.96 21.47 13.10
N LEU A 470 10.69 21.83 13.22
CA LEU A 470 9.61 21.42 12.31
C LEU A 470 9.21 22.60 11.43
N GLU A 471 9.19 22.37 10.13
CA GLU A 471 8.70 23.30 9.11
C GLU A 471 7.64 22.65 8.24
N PHE A 472 6.73 23.46 7.69
CA PHE A 472 5.80 23.04 6.64
C PHE A 472 6.19 23.76 5.35
N VAL A 473 6.42 22.97 4.28
CA VAL A 473 6.95 23.52 3.02
C VAL A 473 6.09 23.03 1.86
N ASP A 474 5.74 23.92 0.96
CA ASP A 474 4.99 23.65 -0.26
C ASP A 474 5.90 23.78 -1.48
N TYR A 475 5.97 22.73 -2.29
CA TYR A 475 6.77 22.63 -3.51
C TYR A 475 5.89 22.50 -4.73
N ILE A 476 6.35 22.95 -5.89
CA ILE A 476 5.73 22.64 -7.18
C ILE A 476 5.97 21.18 -7.51
N ASP A 477 4.91 20.43 -7.86
CA ASP A 477 4.99 19.06 -8.35
C ASP A 477 4.37 18.94 -9.75
N ASN A 478 5.22 18.82 -10.78
CA ASN A 478 4.82 18.58 -12.16
C ASN A 478 4.77 17.09 -12.51
N GLY A 479 4.63 16.24 -11.50
CA GLY A 479 4.59 14.79 -11.63
C GLY A 479 3.26 14.21 -12.13
N ASP A 480 3.07 12.98 -11.75
CA ASP A 480 1.87 12.21 -12.08
C ASP A 480 1.57 11.20 -10.96
N SER A 481 0.61 10.30 -11.15
CA SER A 481 0.26 9.33 -10.12
C SER A 481 1.41 8.37 -9.74
N TYR A 482 2.37 8.18 -10.61
CA TYR A 482 3.47 7.23 -10.46
C TYR A 482 4.74 7.82 -9.86
N ASN A 483 5.08 9.06 -10.24
CA ASN A 483 6.31 9.70 -9.80
C ASN A 483 6.10 11.17 -9.45
N ASP A 484 6.83 11.60 -8.43
CA ASP A 484 7.01 13.02 -8.14
C ASP A 484 7.64 13.71 -9.36
N GLY A 485 7.27 14.94 -9.60
CA GLY A 485 7.79 15.76 -10.69
C GLY A 485 8.49 17.00 -10.19
N PRO A 486 9.59 16.87 -9.43
CA PRO A 486 10.27 18.01 -8.84
C PRO A 486 10.74 18.98 -9.91
N VAL A 487 10.65 20.27 -9.61
CA VAL A 487 11.13 21.35 -10.47
C VAL A 487 12.56 21.70 -10.06
N ALA A 488 13.43 21.89 -11.05
CA ALA A 488 14.81 22.31 -10.79
C ALA A 488 14.83 23.68 -10.10
N ASP A 489 15.71 23.83 -9.12
CA ASP A 489 15.90 25.06 -8.34
C ASP A 489 14.66 25.54 -7.55
N ASP A 490 13.62 24.69 -7.38
CA ASP A 490 12.51 24.99 -6.50
C ASP A 490 12.91 24.77 -5.04
N GLU A 491 13.03 25.85 -4.28
CA GLU A 491 13.36 25.81 -2.85
C GLU A 491 12.11 25.57 -1.97
N GLY A 492 10.91 25.65 -2.56
CA GLY A 492 9.63 25.59 -1.87
C GLY A 492 9.29 26.86 -1.09
N ILE A 493 8.06 26.96 -0.67
CA ILE A 493 7.55 28.05 0.18
C ILE A 493 7.35 27.50 1.58
N THR A 494 8.05 28.06 2.57
CA THR A 494 7.85 27.68 3.98
C THR A 494 6.67 28.45 4.57
N ALA A 495 5.81 27.76 5.31
CA ALA A 495 4.67 28.37 5.97
C ALA A 495 5.09 29.34 7.07
N ASP A 496 4.51 30.55 7.07
CA ASP A 496 4.66 31.49 8.17
C ASP A 496 3.74 31.14 9.33
N ILE A 497 4.21 31.31 10.57
CA ILE A 497 3.39 31.19 11.77
C ILE A 497 2.67 32.52 12.01
N ILE A 498 1.34 32.50 11.91
CA ILE A 498 0.49 33.69 12.07
C ILE A 498 0.19 33.94 13.55
N SER A 499 -0.21 32.87 14.25
CA SER A 499 -0.55 32.96 15.67
C SER A 499 -0.43 31.60 16.37
N THR A 500 -0.30 31.64 17.70
CA THR A 500 -0.38 30.46 18.55
C THR A 500 -1.26 30.73 19.76
N LYS A 501 -2.00 29.71 20.21
CA LYS A 501 -2.81 29.86 21.42
C LYS A 501 -3.05 28.51 22.09
N LYS A 502 -3.16 28.54 23.38
CA LYS A 502 -3.66 27.40 24.17
C LYS A 502 -5.07 27.03 23.69
N GLN A 503 -5.25 25.79 23.23
CA GLN A 503 -6.53 25.27 22.75
C GLN A 503 -7.29 24.53 23.86
N MET A 504 -6.58 23.69 24.61
CA MET A 504 -7.13 22.92 25.72
C MET A 504 -6.11 22.83 26.86
N ASP A 505 -6.59 22.93 28.08
CA ASP A 505 -5.81 22.78 29.29
C ASP A 505 -6.49 21.74 30.18
N GLY A 506 -6.10 20.47 30.02
CA GLY A 506 -6.75 19.34 30.69
C GLY A 506 -5.76 18.49 31.50
N SER A 507 -6.28 17.71 32.46
CA SER A 507 -5.45 16.89 33.32
C SER A 507 -4.90 15.62 32.66
N LEU A 508 -5.57 15.09 31.62
CA LEU A 508 -5.13 13.92 30.86
C LEU A 508 -4.56 14.28 29.49
N ARG A 509 -5.09 15.33 28.84
CA ARG A 509 -4.61 15.87 27.56
C ARG A 509 -4.68 17.39 27.56
N SER A 510 -3.62 18.02 27.10
CA SER A 510 -3.62 19.42 26.73
C SER A 510 -3.38 19.57 25.23
N SER A 511 -3.72 20.74 24.66
CA SER A 511 -3.43 21.02 23.26
C SER A 511 -3.12 22.49 23.00
N LEU A 512 -2.24 22.70 22.01
CA LEU A 512 -1.81 23.97 21.47
C LEU A 512 -2.29 24.10 20.03
N LYS A 513 -2.91 25.20 19.65
CA LYS A 513 -3.19 25.54 18.26
C LYS A 513 -2.09 26.43 17.71
N ILE A 514 -1.56 26.08 16.55
CA ILE A 514 -0.63 26.87 15.74
C ILE A 514 -1.33 27.19 14.43
N GLU A 515 -1.58 28.46 14.17
CA GLU A 515 -2.13 28.96 12.92
C GLU A 515 -0.99 29.33 12.00
N THR A 516 -0.95 28.73 10.80
CA THR A 516 0.08 29.01 9.79
C THR A 516 -0.55 29.64 8.56
N SER A 517 0.28 30.13 7.63
CA SER A 517 -0.19 30.64 6.34
C SER A 517 -0.82 29.57 5.44
N PHE A 518 -0.61 28.28 5.72
CA PHE A 518 -1.18 27.17 4.94
C PHE A 518 -2.41 26.56 5.62
N PHE A 519 -2.34 26.33 6.93
CA PHE A 519 -3.37 25.59 7.68
C PHE A 519 -3.21 25.75 9.20
N ASP A 520 -4.22 25.29 9.91
CA ASP A 520 -4.20 25.15 11.36
C ASP A 520 -3.60 23.81 11.79
N VAL A 521 -2.67 23.84 12.74
CA VAL A 521 -2.06 22.66 13.35
C VAL A 521 -2.52 22.56 14.81
N ILE A 522 -3.15 21.47 15.18
CA ILE A 522 -3.46 21.16 16.57
C ILE A 522 -2.44 20.15 17.09
N VAL A 523 -1.61 20.60 18.02
CA VAL A 523 -0.64 19.75 18.72
C VAL A 523 -1.24 19.34 20.04
N SER A 524 -1.38 18.04 20.27
CA SER A 524 -1.90 17.47 21.53
C SER A 524 -0.85 16.63 22.23
N LEU A 525 -0.86 16.69 23.56
CA LEU A 525 0.03 15.92 24.42
C LEU A 525 -0.76 15.28 25.55
N ASP A 526 -0.61 13.97 25.70
CA ASP A 526 -1.22 13.24 26.81
C ASP A 526 -0.29 13.22 28.02
N LYS A 527 -0.86 13.15 29.19
CA LYS A 527 -0.14 13.06 30.48
C LYS A 527 0.87 11.91 30.44
N ARG A 528 2.12 12.19 30.77
CA ARG A 528 3.25 11.23 30.78
C ARG A 528 3.51 10.52 29.45
N SER A 529 2.86 10.94 28.37
CA SER A 529 3.12 10.42 27.02
C SER A 529 4.49 10.88 26.52
N GLU A 530 5.11 10.05 25.70
CA GLU A 530 6.32 10.39 24.97
C GLU A 530 6.01 10.88 23.54
N LEU A 531 4.71 11.02 23.20
CA LEU A 531 4.23 11.35 21.86
C LEU A 531 3.57 12.73 21.80
N LEU A 532 4.10 13.61 20.97
CA LEU A 532 3.37 14.79 20.48
C LEU A 532 2.52 14.37 19.29
N LYS A 533 1.21 14.61 19.38
CA LYS A 533 0.24 14.24 18.33
C LYS A 533 -0.15 15.47 17.53
N PHE A 534 -0.02 15.40 16.22
CA PHE A 534 -0.34 16.47 15.28
C PHE A 534 -1.61 16.10 14.50
N ASN A 535 -2.57 17.00 14.48
CA ASN A 535 -3.77 16.94 13.66
C ASN A 535 -3.87 18.21 12.83
N ILE A 536 -3.91 18.07 11.52
CA ILE A 536 -3.94 19.16 10.55
C ILE A 536 -5.15 18.94 9.67
N GLU A 537 -6.04 19.94 9.59
CA GLU A 537 -7.19 19.93 8.69
C GLU A 537 -7.21 21.25 7.90
N TRP A 538 -7.35 21.16 6.59
CA TRP A 538 -7.36 22.34 5.73
C TRP A 538 -8.21 22.14 4.48
N ASN A 539 -8.43 23.23 3.76
CA ASN A 539 -9.03 23.21 2.44
C ASN A 539 -7.93 23.46 1.41
N ASN A 540 -7.67 22.47 0.56
CA ASN A 540 -6.73 22.63 -0.55
C ASN A 540 -7.44 23.26 -1.75
N ASP A 541 -6.93 24.41 -2.24
CA ASP A 541 -7.37 25.14 -3.42
C ASP A 541 -6.27 25.31 -4.48
N GLU A 542 -5.08 24.74 -4.21
CA GLU A 542 -3.96 24.74 -5.15
C GLU A 542 -3.84 23.41 -5.89
N ILE A 543 -3.18 23.45 -7.05
CA ILE A 543 -2.96 22.29 -7.94
C ILE A 543 -1.46 22.10 -8.21
N ASN A 544 -1.07 20.84 -8.54
CA ASN A 544 0.30 20.49 -8.94
C ASN A 544 1.34 20.90 -7.90
N HIS A 545 1.13 20.49 -6.67
CA HIS A 545 2.01 20.81 -5.55
C HIS A 545 2.17 19.65 -4.55
N LEU A 546 3.23 19.74 -3.75
CA LEU A 546 3.60 18.79 -2.71
C LEU A 546 3.82 19.53 -1.39
N VAL A 547 2.91 19.35 -0.44
CA VAL A 547 3.05 19.89 0.91
C VAL A 547 3.71 18.86 1.82
N GLN A 548 4.81 19.25 2.47
CA GLN A 548 5.58 18.37 3.37
C GLN A 548 5.68 18.95 4.79
N ALA A 549 5.67 18.07 5.79
CA ALA A 549 6.22 18.36 7.11
C ALA A 549 7.69 17.92 7.13
N LYS A 550 8.60 18.86 7.39
CA LYS A 550 10.07 18.67 7.38
C LYS A 550 10.61 18.80 8.79
N PHE A 551 11.32 17.77 9.22
CA PHE A 551 12.00 17.74 10.51
C PHE A 551 13.50 17.88 10.26
N ILE A 552 14.08 18.97 10.77
CA ILE A 552 15.51 19.27 10.65
C ILE A 552 16.18 18.82 11.93
N LEU A 553 17.13 17.90 11.79
CA LEU A 553 17.88 17.27 12.86
C LEU A 553 19.27 17.89 13.01
N ASN A 554 20.00 17.53 14.07
CA ASN A 554 21.35 18.06 14.29
C ASN A 554 22.41 17.39 13.40
N ASP A 555 22.18 16.13 13.02
CA ASP A 555 23.14 15.31 12.27
C ASP A 555 22.56 14.80 10.96
N LYS A 556 23.42 14.62 9.95
CA LYS A 556 23.06 14.02 8.67
C LYS A 556 22.43 12.64 8.85
N ILE A 557 21.40 12.36 8.05
CA ILE A 557 20.69 11.09 8.04
C ILE A 557 21.29 10.18 6.97
N THR A 558 22.04 9.17 7.39
CA THR A 558 22.63 8.16 6.47
C THR A 558 21.84 6.88 6.43
N LYS A 559 20.94 6.67 7.41
CA LYS A 559 20.05 5.50 7.47
C LYS A 559 18.77 5.83 8.20
N THR A 560 17.74 5.08 7.87
CA THR A 560 16.44 5.13 8.53
C THR A 560 15.99 3.74 8.93
N TYR A 561 15.03 3.69 9.85
CA TYR A 561 14.26 2.49 10.14
C TYR A 561 12.80 2.78 9.86
N SER A 562 12.11 1.88 9.18
CA SER A 562 10.67 2.02 8.95
C SER A 562 9.98 0.67 9.02
N GLU A 563 8.67 0.69 9.10
CA GLU A 563 7.89 -0.53 9.11
C GLU A 563 7.63 -1.05 7.70
N ASP A 564 7.81 -2.36 7.55
CA ASP A 564 7.42 -3.15 6.39
C ASP A 564 6.97 -4.55 6.86
N PHE A 565 5.74 -4.95 6.55
CA PHE A 565 5.15 -6.23 6.97
C PHE A 565 5.26 -6.51 8.48
N ASN A 566 5.01 -5.50 9.31
CA ASN A 566 5.15 -5.55 10.78
C ASN A 566 6.60 -5.81 11.28
N GLU A 567 7.58 -5.70 10.43
CA GLU A 567 9.00 -5.83 10.78
C GLU A 567 9.71 -4.47 10.64
N LEU A 568 10.76 -4.29 11.42
CA LEU A 568 11.62 -3.11 11.37
C LEU A 568 12.66 -3.29 10.27
N ILE A 569 12.64 -2.43 9.25
CA ILE A 569 13.57 -2.46 8.11
C ILE A 569 14.53 -1.28 8.18
N GLU A 570 15.82 -1.56 8.12
CA GLU A 570 16.86 -0.54 7.96
C GLU A 570 17.06 -0.23 6.46
N ARG A 571 17.12 1.05 6.11
CA ARG A 571 17.45 1.51 4.75
C ARG A 571 18.56 2.55 4.80
N ALA A 572 19.59 2.35 3.96
CA ALA A 572 20.69 3.30 3.79
C ALA A 572 20.32 4.39 2.77
N PHE A 573 20.77 5.62 3.03
CA PHE A 573 20.58 6.78 2.16
C PHE A 573 21.89 7.48 1.86
N ASP A 574 21.94 8.13 0.69
CA ASP A 574 22.95 9.13 0.38
C ASP A 574 22.39 10.50 0.77
N PRO A 575 22.80 11.08 1.91
CA PRO A 575 22.21 12.31 2.40
C PRO A 575 22.48 13.52 1.51
N ASP A 576 23.53 13.47 0.68
CA ASP A 576 23.90 14.59 -0.18
C ASP A 576 23.29 14.49 -1.59
N TYR A 577 22.51 13.43 -1.88
CA TYR A 577 21.81 13.28 -3.15
C TYR A 577 20.54 14.16 -3.17
N ASP A 578 20.47 15.05 -4.16
CA ASP A 578 19.30 15.89 -4.43
C ASP A 578 18.74 15.53 -5.82
N ILE A 579 17.51 15.04 -5.86
CA ILE A 579 16.82 14.68 -7.10
C ILE A 579 16.67 15.89 -8.05
N ARG A 580 16.45 17.11 -7.52
CA ARG A 580 16.25 18.34 -8.30
C ARG A 580 17.49 18.71 -9.14
N GLN A 581 18.68 18.33 -8.65
CA GLN A 581 19.95 18.53 -9.35
C GLN A 581 20.34 17.35 -10.25
N ASN A 582 19.67 16.20 -10.11
CA ASN A 582 20.02 14.92 -10.75
C ASN A 582 18.90 14.36 -11.62
N LEU A 583 18.06 15.22 -12.21
CA LEU A 583 16.98 14.79 -13.10
C LEU A 583 17.52 14.03 -14.33
N PRO A 584 16.85 12.97 -14.80
CA PRO A 584 17.35 12.13 -15.88
C PRO A 584 17.34 12.87 -17.22
N LYS A 585 18.45 12.75 -17.94
CA LYS A 585 18.66 13.38 -19.27
C LYS A 585 18.41 12.41 -20.43
N THR A 586 18.24 11.12 -20.16
CA THR A 586 18.11 10.06 -21.17
C THR A 586 16.81 9.30 -21.01
N ARG A 587 16.22 8.88 -22.12
CA ARG A 587 14.99 8.08 -22.14
C ARG A 587 15.17 6.70 -21.47
N GLY A 588 14.12 6.21 -20.84
CA GLY A 588 14.05 4.87 -20.27
C GLY A 588 14.65 4.76 -18.86
N ILE A 589 14.97 5.88 -18.22
CA ILE A 589 15.52 5.93 -16.86
C ILE A 589 14.55 6.67 -15.94
N GLU A 590 14.32 6.13 -14.77
CA GLU A 590 13.71 6.80 -13.64
C GLU A 590 14.82 7.43 -12.78
N ALA A 591 14.62 8.64 -12.29
CA ALA A 591 15.59 9.30 -11.40
C ALA A 591 15.70 8.49 -10.10
N LYS A 592 16.93 8.32 -9.60
CA LYS A 592 17.12 7.87 -8.23
C LYS A 592 16.39 8.86 -7.29
N SER A 593 15.77 8.36 -6.27
CA SER A 593 15.09 9.18 -5.26
C SER A 593 15.56 8.81 -3.86
N ASN A 594 15.59 9.77 -2.95
CA ASN A 594 15.76 9.55 -1.53
C ASN A 594 14.40 9.38 -0.81
N THR A 595 13.34 9.08 -1.54
CA THR A 595 12.07 8.65 -0.97
C THR A 595 12.06 7.16 -0.69
N ALA A 596 11.32 6.75 0.33
CA ALA A 596 11.10 5.34 0.61
C ALA A 596 9.70 5.12 1.21
N PRO A 597 9.15 3.89 1.08
CA PRO A 597 7.87 3.55 1.67
C PRO A 597 7.98 3.34 3.18
N MET A 598 6.88 3.61 3.87
CA MET A 598 6.64 3.20 5.25
C MET A 598 5.18 2.79 5.40
N GLN A 599 4.86 1.92 6.33
CA GLN A 599 3.46 1.59 6.63
C GLN A 599 2.90 2.50 7.72
N ARG A 600 3.43 2.46 8.93
CA ARG A 600 2.89 3.22 10.07
C ARG A 600 3.90 4.14 10.74
N PHE A 601 5.20 3.92 10.50
CA PHE A 601 6.23 4.77 11.08
C PHE A 601 7.53 4.78 10.29
N VAL A 602 8.33 5.84 10.53
CA VAL A 602 9.73 5.98 10.14
C VAL A 602 10.55 6.52 11.30
N TRP A 603 11.81 6.14 11.33
CA TRP A 603 12.80 6.58 12.33
C TRP A 603 14.09 7.02 11.65
N ALA A 604 14.62 8.18 12.08
CA ALA A 604 15.95 8.67 11.69
C ALA A 604 16.65 9.27 12.90
N ASN A 605 17.92 8.90 13.13
CA ASN A 605 18.65 9.28 14.33
C ASN A 605 17.81 9.00 15.60
N ASP A 606 17.51 10.04 16.41
CA ASP A 606 16.67 9.91 17.60
C ASP A 606 15.23 10.42 17.39
N LEU A 607 14.76 10.52 16.16
CA LEU A 607 13.39 10.95 15.81
C LEU A 607 12.57 9.81 15.23
N GLY A 608 11.47 9.48 15.88
CA GLY A 608 10.43 8.59 15.36
C GLY A 608 9.17 9.36 14.95
N ILE A 609 8.65 9.11 13.75
CA ILE A 609 7.39 9.68 13.25
C ILE A 609 6.44 8.54 12.98
N PHE A 610 5.29 8.55 13.66
CA PHE A 610 4.20 7.59 13.48
C PHE A 610 3.08 8.26 12.70
N THR A 611 2.56 7.62 11.66
CA THR A 611 1.57 8.22 10.75
C THR A 611 0.28 7.43 10.69
N LYS A 612 -0.80 8.10 10.26
CA LYS A 612 -2.08 7.45 9.94
C LYS A 612 -2.37 7.61 8.44
N GLY A 613 -1.72 6.75 7.63
CA GLY A 613 -1.91 6.70 6.19
C GLY A 613 -1.05 7.69 5.39
N ILE A 614 0.06 8.17 5.95
CA ILE A 614 1.17 8.74 5.19
C ILE A 614 2.15 7.60 4.99
N THR A 615 2.39 7.23 3.75
CA THR A 615 3.09 5.98 3.38
C THR A 615 4.41 6.21 2.66
N GLN A 616 4.87 7.45 2.61
CA GLN A 616 6.16 7.87 2.05
C GLN A 616 6.92 8.73 3.04
N TYR A 617 8.23 8.67 3.00
CA TYR A 617 9.14 9.65 3.59
C TYR A 617 10.29 9.96 2.64
N GLU A 618 10.96 11.09 2.87
CA GLU A 618 12.14 11.53 2.11
C GLU A 618 13.26 11.92 3.06
N VAL A 619 14.51 11.64 2.66
CA VAL A 619 15.73 12.02 3.39
C VAL A 619 16.57 12.95 2.53
N PHE A 620 16.96 14.10 3.07
CA PHE A 620 17.93 15.00 2.44
C PHE A 620 18.78 15.70 3.49
N LYS A 621 20.08 15.51 3.48
CA LYS A 621 21.04 16.00 4.49
C LYS A 621 20.66 15.55 5.91
N ASP A 622 20.26 16.49 6.74
CA ASP A 622 19.80 16.34 8.12
C ASP A 622 18.27 16.42 8.23
N MET A 623 17.57 16.37 7.09
CA MET A 623 16.10 16.52 7.05
C MET A 623 15.42 15.17 6.80
N LEU A 624 14.42 14.86 7.63
CA LEU A 624 13.42 13.82 7.41
C LEU A 624 12.09 14.49 7.08
N SER A 625 11.51 14.17 5.93
CA SER A 625 10.26 14.79 5.48
C SER A 625 9.17 13.74 5.25
N ILE A 626 7.91 14.11 5.53
CA ILE A 626 6.73 13.30 5.21
C ILE A 626 5.74 14.15 4.40
N PRO A 627 5.12 13.61 3.31
CA PRO A 627 4.12 14.33 2.54
C PRO A 627 2.79 14.42 3.31
N LEU A 628 2.25 15.62 3.45
CA LEU A 628 0.90 15.86 3.99
C LEU A 628 -0.14 15.82 2.87
N LEU A 629 0.25 16.26 1.67
CA LEU A 629 -0.51 16.27 0.44
C LEU A 629 0.43 16.17 -0.74
N ARG A 630 0.06 15.42 -1.75
CA ARG A 630 0.66 15.45 -3.09
C ARG A 630 -0.44 15.55 -4.13
N ALA A 631 -0.53 16.68 -4.79
CA ALA A 631 -1.56 17.04 -5.76
C ALA A 631 -0.98 17.02 -7.18
N THR A 632 -1.50 16.15 -8.04
CA THR A 632 -1.19 16.09 -9.48
C THR A 632 -2.49 15.85 -10.25
N GLY A 633 -2.49 15.92 -11.58
CA GLY A 633 -3.75 15.92 -12.34
C GLY A 633 -3.85 14.88 -13.46
N VAL A 634 -2.91 13.93 -13.55
CA VAL A 634 -2.87 12.95 -14.65
C VAL A 634 -2.38 11.59 -14.16
N ILE A 635 -2.83 10.51 -14.80
CA ILE A 635 -2.33 9.16 -14.51
C ILE A 635 -0.83 9.11 -14.82
N SER A 636 -0.42 9.46 -16.04
CA SER A 636 0.99 9.47 -16.45
C SER A 636 1.30 10.73 -17.24
N ASN A 637 2.24 11.54 -16.74
CA ASN A 637 2.70 12.75 -17.43
C ASN A 637 3.84 12.41 -18.40
N PRO A 638 3.66 12.58 -19.72
CA PRO A 638 4.73 12.35 -20.69
C PRO A 638 5.95 13.25 -20.52
N LYS A 639 5.82 14.33 -19.74
CA LYS A 639 6.86 15.33 -19.47
C LYS A 639 7.32 15.31 -18.02
N ASN A 640 7.04 14.21 -17.28
CA ASN A 640 7.51 14.09 -15.90
C ASN A 640 9.03 14.24 -15.82
N SER A 641 9.52 15.11 -14.94
CA SER A 641 10.95 15.42 -14.81
C SER A 641 11.78 14.27 -14.26
N SER A 642 11.21 13.44 -13.39
CA SER A 642 11.90 12.30 -12.79
C SER A 642 11.87 11.02 -13.63
N ARG A 643 11.09 11.01 -14.73
CA ARG A 643 10.96 9.84 -15.62
C ARG A 643 10.85 10.29 -17.06
N SER A 644 11.62 9.68 -17.93
CA SER A 644 11.77 10.11 -19.33
C SER A 644 10.82 9.42 -20.32
N THR A 645 10.01 8.45 -19.86
CA THR A 645 9.00 7.75 -20.65
C THR A 645 7.70 7.60 -19.83
N PRO A 646 6.53 7.63 -20.46
CA PRO A 646 5.28 7.35 -19.76
C PRO A 646 5.30 5.98 -19.08
N ALA A 647 4.66 5.88 -17.91
CA ALA A 647 4.43 4.62 -17.19
C ALA A 647 3.01 4.08 -17.42
N GLY A 648 2.14 4.86 -18.04
CA GLY A 648 0.76 4.52 -18.35
C GLY A 648 0.15 5.54 -19.32
N PRO A 649 -1.15 5.47 -19.58
CA PRO A 649 -1.81 6.40 -20.50
C PRO A 649 -1.87 7.83 -19.90
N PRO A 650 -1.73 8.88 -20.73
CA PRO A 650 -1.75 10.28 -20.29
C PRO A 650 -3.19 10.78 -20.10
N LEU A 651 -3.97 10.12 -19.26
CA LEU A 651 -5.36 10.46 -18.98
C LEU A 651 -5.47 11.44 -17.81
N GLU A 652 -6.36 12.41 -17.95
CA GLU A 652 -6.64 13.39 -16.89
C GLU A 652 -7.36 12.72 -15.70
N THR A 653 -6.95 13.09 -14.51
CA THR A 653 -7.50 12.65 -13.23
C THR A 653 -7.59 13.85 -12.27
N PRO A 654 -8.56 14.77 -12.49
CA PRO A 654 -8.68 15.99 -11.70
C PRO A 654 -8.82 15.76 -10.19
N ALA A 655 -9.47 14.68 -9.76
CA ALA A 655 -9.63 14.36 -8.34
C ALA A 655 -8.29 14.01 -7.65
N LEU A 656 -7.26 13.63 -8.41
CA LEU A 656 -5.90 13.43 -7.89
C LEU A 656 -5.27 14.75 -7.38
N GLN A 657 -5.80 15.92 -7.76
CA GLN A 657 -5.42 17.22 -7.18
C GLN A 657 -5.87 17.35 -5.71
N GLN A 658 -6.74 16.47 -5.23
CA GLN A 658 -7.24 16.46 -3.87
C GLN A 658 -7.74 17.83 -3.39
N LEU A 659 -8.44 18.58 -4.27
CA LEU A 659 -9.04 19.87 -3.94
C LEU A 659 -10.12 19.71 -2.85
N GLY A 660 -10.26 20.74 -2.02
CA GLY A 660 -11.21 20.75 -0.92
C GLY A 660 -10.62 20.23 0.39
N LYS A 661 -11.44 19.65 1.24
CA LYS A 661 -11.06 19.24 2.61
C LYS A 661 -10.01 18.12 2.61
N ASN A 662 -8.89 18.40 3.26
CA ASN A 662 -7.81 17.47 3.50
C ASN A 662 -7.51 17.34 4.99
N LYS A 663 -6.85 16.25 5.36
CA LYS A 663 -6.47 15.96 6.72
C LYS A 663 -5.13 15.21 6.75
N ALA A 664 -4.29 15.52 7.72
CA ALA A 664 -3.09 14.73 8.02
C ALA A 664 -2.96 14.52 9.53
N GLU A 665 -2.60 13.31 9.93
CA GLU A 665 -2.40 12.94 11.33
C GLU A 665 -1.07 12.19 11.47
N PHE A 666 -0.22 12.66 12.40
CA PHE A 666 1.01 11.98 12.76
C PHE A 666 1.36 12.24 14.23
N ALA A 667 2.26 11.42 14.77
CA ALA A 667 2.79 11.62 16.11
C ALA A 667 4.31 11.56 16.09
N VAL A 668 4.94 12.36 16.93
CA VAL A 668 6.39 12.50 17.02
C VAL A 668 6.88 12.01 18.36
N TYR A 669 7.94 11.21 18.33
CA TYR A 669 8.69 10.72 19.48
C TYR A 669 10.16 11.11 19.36
N CYS A 670 10.78 11.51 20.45
CA CYS A 670 12.22 11.77 20.52
C CYS A 670 12.90 10.73 21.41
N GLY A 671 13.73 9.88 20.83
CA GLY A 671 14.47 8.84 21.52
C GLY A 671 14.84 7.65 20.61
N ASP A 672 15.45 6.63 21.21
CA ASP A 672 15.98 5.45 20.52
C ASP A 672 14.89 4.62 19.85
N VAL A 673 15.21 4.02 18.69
CA VAL A 673 14.32 3.19 17.89
C VAL A 673 13.75 1.98 18.63
N ASN A 674 14.41 1.47 19.66
CA ASN A 674 13.92 0.37 20.50
C ASN A 674 12.58 0.69 21.20
N GLY A 675 12.18 1.96 21.25
CA GLY A 675 10.87 2.41 21.74
C GLY A 675 9.71 2.25 20.76
N TYR A 676 9.94 1.79 19.52
CA TYR A 676 8.94 1.84 18.47
C TYR A 676 7.66 1.05 18.77
N GLU A 677 7.76 -0.18 19.27
CA GLU A 677 6.58 -1.03 19.58
C GLU A 677 5.65 -0.37 20.59
N ARG A 678 6.23 0.14 21.70
CA ARG A 678 5.45 0.80 22.76
C ARG A 678 4.71 2.02 22.25
N ASN A 679 5.37 2.83 21.43
CA ASN A 679 4.78 4.04 20.87
C ASN A 679 3.77 3.73 19.76
N LEU A 680 4.01 2.70 18.95
CA LEU A 680 3.05 2.22 17.96
C LEU A 680 1.74 1.77 18.62
N GLU A 681 1.79 1.07 19.76
CA GLU A 681 0.61 0.69 20.55
C GLU A 681 -0.17 1.90 21.08
N GLN A 682 0.48 3.06 21.32
CA GLN A 682 -0.21 4.29 21.71
C GLN A 682 -0.90 5.00 20.54
N VAL A 683 -0.39 4.83 19.32
CA VAL A 683 -0.99 5.39 18.09
C VAL A 683 -2.09 4.48 17.54
N TYR A 684 -1.90 3.17 17.66
CA TYR A 684 -2.79 2.11 17.18
C TYR A 684 -3.19 1.14 18.31
N PRO A 685 -3.91 1.59 19.34
CA PRO A 685 -4.23 0.77 20.50
C PRO A 685 -5.16 -0.38 20.13
N GLN A 686 -4.78 -1.60 20.46
CA GLN A 686 -5.61 -2.80 20.28
C GLN A 686 -6.69 -2.90 21.37
N VAL A 687 -7.32 -1.78 21.71
CA VAL A 687 -8.33 -1.65 22.76
C VAL A 687 -9.59 -1.00 22.20
N VAL A 688 -10.74 -1.55 22.59
CA VAL A 688 -12.06 -1.00 22.25
C VAL A 688 -12.74 -0.54 23.53
N ALA A 689 -13.31 0.69 23.52
CA ALA A 689 -14.06 1.27 24.63
C ALA A 689 -15.38 1.90 24.16
#